data_6d176ff45495a35a4b3f0bd41a2de51f
#
_entry.id   6d176ff45495a35a4b3f0bd41a2de51f
#
_cell.length_a   1.000
_cell.length_b   1.000
_cell.length_c   1.000
_cell.angle_alpha   90.00
_cell.angle_beta   90.00
_cell.angle_gamma   90.00
#
_symmetry.space_group_name_H-M   'P 1'
#
loop_
_entity.id
_entity.type
_entity.pdbx_description
1 polymer ?
#
loop_
_entity_poly.entity_id
_entity_poly.type
_entity_poly.pdbx_seq_one_letter_code
_entity_poly.pdbx_strand_id
1 'polypeptide(L)'
;MQLVEDIFVNSHVSTYHLACMSGYERYGGGAAGLKHVDVPIPTPNKDEVLVKLEATRINPLDCKVQKGMIRPFLPRKFPRIPSKSISPLVLCNGIFRLLHSLLSGGGLAEFAVAKESLTVARPTEVSAAEGAGLPIAAPTAHQALAQSAGIKLDRTGKQSNILITAASGGVGHYAVQLAKLGNTHVTATCGTRNIEFVKSLGADEVLDYKTQDGAALNSPSGRKYDAVIHCMSGIPWSTFEPNLSANGKLVKERKLKTVIDSKHPLNKAEDAWAKSIDGHATGLKETVSGGNSHFEQRVTFVACNWWRIFSSIHMCLHLPPSMDEWLRQMPPLHHTNQFNSKTVKRRRFYSIGSVAMAENVKMHAVQYERYGGGAAGLKHVDLPIPTPNKDEVLVKLEATSLNPFDWKVQKGMLRLLLPRKFPHIPAVDVAGEVVRLGSDVKNFKTGDKVVAMLNPTSGGGLAEFAVARESLTVARPTQVSAAEGAGLPVAALTAHQALAQSAGIKLDRTGNQANILITAASGGVGHYAVQLAKLGNTHVTATCGARNIEFVKSLGADEVLDYKTQDGAALNSPSGRKYDAVIHCASSIPWSTFEPNLSANGKVIDITPSPSAFLTFALKKLTFSKKQLVPLILIPKSEHLNYLVQLVKERKLKTVIDSKHPLNKAEDAWAKSIDGHATGKIIVEP
;
A
#
# COMPACT_ATOMS: atom_id res chain seq x y z
N MET A 1 -26.33 -11.85 17.03
CA MET A 1 -27.48 -11.50 16.16
C MET A 1 -28.56 -10.73 16.91
N GLN A 2 -28.83 -11.00 18.17
CA GLN A 2 -29.89 -10.30 18.93
C GLN A 2 -29.55 -8.84 19.34
N LEU A 3 -28.28 -8.47 19.44
CA LEU A 3 -27.87 -7.10 19.80
C LEU A 3 -27.91 -6.09 18.63
N VAL A 4 -28.17 -6.55 17.42
CA VAL A 4 -28.30 -5.70 16.22
C VAL A 4 -29.75 -5.37 15.93
N GLU A 5 -30.70 -6.20 16.38
CA GLU A 5 -32.14 -5.97 16.21
C GLU A 5 -32.73 -4.94 17.21
N ASP A 6 -32.19 -4.84 18.43
CA ASP A 6 -32.69 -3.90 19.45
C ASP A 6 -32.35 -2.42 19.16
N ILE A 7 -31.48 -2.12 18.23
CA ILE A 7 -31.16 -0.74 17.81
C ILE A 7 -32.10 -0.23 16.70
N PHE A 8 -32.86 -1.13 16.06
CA PHE A 8 -33.71 -0.79 14.91
C PHE A 8 -35.22 -0.69 15.19
N VAL A 9 -35.70 -0.99 16.41
CA VAL A 9 -37.17 -1.19 16.64
C VAL A 9 -37.91 -0.03 17.33
N ASN A 10 -37.28 1.07 17.72
CA ASN A 10 -38.01 2.20 18.28
C ASN A 10 -37.50 3.58 17.89
N SER A 11 -37.69 3.97 16.63
CA SER A 11 -37.89 5.39 16.30
C SER A 11 -38.72 5.49 15.02
N HIS A 12 -39.83 6.19 15.08
CA HIS A 12 -40.63 6.59 13.94
C HIS A 12 -39.71 7.21 12.86
N VAL A 13 -39.40 6.46 11.81
CA VAL A 13 -38.74 6.97 10.63
C VAL A 13 -39.77 7.79 9.85
N SER A 14 -39.86 9.06 10.21
CA SER A 14 -40.46 10.07 9.35
C SER A 14 -39.66 10.16 8.05
N THR A 15 -40.36 10.18 6.95
CA THR A 15 -39.87 10.18 5.55
C THR A 15 -38.91 11.35 5.23
N TYR A 16 -37.64 11.31 5.67
CA TYR A 16 -36.60 12.21 5.18
C TYR A 16 -35.79 11.50 4.11
N HIS A 17 -36.10 11.73 2.84
CA HIS A 17 -35.34 11.23 1.70
C HIS A 17 -34.06 12.04 1.40
N LEU A 18 -33.85 13.16 2.08
CA LEU A 18 -32.74 14.09 1.85
C LEU A 18 -31.96 14.35 3.12
N ALA A 19 -30.64 14.55 2.98
CA ALA A 19 -29.72 14.92 4.05
C ALA A 19 -28.92 16.16 3.65
N CYS A 20 -28.72 17.09 4.60
CA CYS A 20 -27.90 18.26 4.37
C CYS A 20 -26.41 17.89 4.26
N MET A 21 -25.70 18.42 3.29
CA MET A 21 -24.26 18.27 3.12
C MET A 21 -23.57 19.52 2.63
N SER A 22 -22.25 19.61 2.91
CA SER A 22 -21.37 20.62 2.32
C SER A 22 -20.43 19.95 1.33
N GLY A 23 -20.51 20.31 0.05
CA GLY A 23 -19.73 19.73 -1.02
C GLY A 23 -19.13 20.78 -1.96
N TYR A 24 -18.30 20.36 -2.91
CA TYR A 24 -17.78 21.20 -3.98
C TYR A 24 -17.93 20.54 -5.35
N GLU A 25 -18.20 21.36 -6.37
CA GLU A 25 -18.54 20.91 -7.74
C GLU A 25 -17.33 20.90 -8.68
N ARG A 26 -16.21 21.49 -8.29
CA ARG A 26 -14.97 21.57 -9.07
C ARG A 26 -13.75 21.71 -8.18
N TYR A 27 -12.58 21.47 -8.75
CA TYR A 27 -11.33 21.73 -8.05
C TYR A 27 -11.11 23.26 -7.86
N GLY A 28 -10.46 23.61 -6.76
CA GLY A 28 -10.19 25.01 -6.39
C GLY A 28 -11.30 25.64 -5.54
N GLY A 29 -11.34 26.96 -5.52
CA GLY A 29 -12.36 27.73 -4.81
C GLY A 29 -12.15 27.87 -3.29
N GLY A 30 -11.29 27.09 -2.67
CA GLY A 30 -11.05 27.18 -1.23
C GLY A 30 -12.33 27.05 -0.40
N ALA A 31 -12.46 27.84 0.66
CA ALA A 31 -13.65 27.88 1.51
C ALA A 31 -14.91 28.33 0.73
N ALA A 32 -14.78 29.37 -0.09
CA ALA A 32 -15.87 29.89 -0.92
C ALA A 32 -16.37 28.90 -2.00
N GLY A 33 -15.60 27.83 -2.28
CA GLY A 33 -15.99 26.77 -3.20
C GLY A 33 -16.87 25.68 -2.58
N LEU A 34 -17.11 25.73 -1.26
CA LEU A 34 -18.07 24.83 -0.61
C LEU A 34 -19.51 25.32 -0.84
N LYS A 35 -20.39 24.40 -1.11
CA LYS A 35 -21.83 24.64 -1.24
C LYS A 35 -22.60 23.73 -0.30
N HIS A 36 -23.62 24.27 0.36
CA HIS A 36 -24.58 23.50 1.13
C HIS A 36 -25.67 23.02 0.18
N VAL A 37 -25.93 21.74 0.17
CA VAL A 37 -26.93 21.10 -0.69
C VAL A 37 -27.62 19.95 0.04
N ASP A 38 -28.86 19.70 -0.30
CA ASP A 38 -29.59 18.53 0.15
C ASP A 38 -29.46 17.40 -0.86
N VAL A 39 -29.10 16.22 -0.40
CA VAL A 39 -28.90 15.05 -1.24
C VAL A 39 -29.58 13.82 -0.66
N PRO A 40 -29.89 12.82 -1.50
CA PRO A 40 -30.41 11.56 -1.00
C PRO A 40 -29.46 10.90 0.00
N ILE A 41 -30.01 10.33 1.05
CA ILE A 41 -29.25 9.54 2.03
C ILE A 41 -28.63 8.35 1.29
N PRO A 42 -27.31 8.14 1.42
CA PRO A 42 -26.63 7.07 0.70
C PRO A 42 -27.04 5.69 1.22
N THR A 43 -27.19 4.73 0.31
CA THR A 43 -27.48 3.33 0.65
C THR A 43 -26.17 2.56 0.83
N PRO A 44 -25.95 1.88 1.97
CA PRO A 44 -24.75 1.08 2.21
C PRO A 44 -24.75 -0.20 1.36
N ASN A 45 -23.57 -0.63 0.88
CA ASN A 45 -23.37 -1.93 0.25
C ASN A 45 -23.25 -3.03 1.31
N LYS A 46 -23.11 -4.30 0.89
CA LYS A 46 -23.10 -5.49 1.76
C LYS A 46 -22.03 -5.46 2.89
N ASP A 47 -20.88 -4.79 2.65
CA ASP A 47 -19.76 -4.68 3.59
C ASP A 47 -19.63 -3.26 4.19
N GLU A 48 -20.71 -2.49 4.18
CA GLU A 48 -20.75 -1.11 4.60
C GLU A 48 -21.89 -0.84 5.59
N VAL A 49 -21.69 0.13 6.45
CA VAL A 49 -22.69 0.60 7.42
C VAL A 49 -23.05 2.06 7.13
N LEU A 50 -24.32 2.40 7.22
CA LEU A 50 -24.79 3.78 7.19
C LEU A 50 -24.62 4.38 8.59
N VAL A 51 -23.91 5.49 8.68
CA VAL A 51 -23.59 6.16 9.93
C VAL A 51 -24.22 7.55 9.94
N LYS A 52 -25.06 7.83 10.94
CA LYS A 52 -25.50 9.19 11.25
C LYS A 52 -24.38 9.90 11.98
N LEU A 53 -23.92 11.03 11.44
CA LEU A 53 -22.73 11.71 11.92
C LEU A 53 -23.04 12.69 13.05
N GLU A 54 -22.40 12.51 14.19
CA GLU A 54 -22.41 13.46 15.32
C GLU A 54 -21.24 14.45 15.22
N ALA A 55 -20.10 13.97 14.71
CA ALA A 55 -18.92 14.78 14.51
C ALA A 55 -18.07 14.25 13.35
N THR A 56 -17.42 15.14 12.64
CA THR A 56 -16.40 14.83 11.63
C THR A 56 -15.21 15.77 11.77
N ARG A 57 -14.09 15.37 11.16
CA ARG A 57 -12.82 16.10 11.21
C ARG A 57 -12.32 16.40 9.81
N ILE A 58 -11.88 17.63 9.60
CA ILE A 58 -11.19 18.02 8.37
C ILE A 58 -9.67 17.98 8.58
N ASN A 59 -8.99 17.43 7.60
CA ASN A 59 -7.54 17.33 7.55
C ASN A 59 -7.00 18.19 6.39
N PRO A 60 -5.76 18.68 6.44
CA PRO A 60 -5.15 19.39 5.33
C PRO A 60 -5.15 18.63 4.00
N LEU A 61 -5.31 17.30 4.06
CA LEU A 61 -5.53 16.48 2.87
C LEU A 61 -6.81 16.88 2.14
N ASP A 62 -7.89 17.13 2.87
CA ASP A 62 -9.19 17.45 2.29
C ASP A 62 -9.08 18.75 1.46
N CYS A 63 -8.43 19.77 2.01
CA CYS A 63 -8.15 21.04 1.30
C CYS A 63 -7.23 20.84 0.08
N LYS A 64 -6.20 19.98 0.18
CA LYS A 64 -5.31 19.66 -0.95
C LYS A 64 -6.01 18.87 -2.05
N VAL A 65 -6.93 17.97 -1.68
CA VAL A 65 -7.82 17.29 -2.63
C VAL A 65 -8.68 18.30 -3.36
N GLN A 66 -9.32 19.22 -2.64
CA GLN A 66 -10.14 20.29 -3.24
C GLN A 66 -9.32 21.18 -4.18
N LYS A 67 -8.11 21.58 -3.78
CA LYS A 67 -7.19 22.35 -4.64
C LYS A 67 -6.72 21.57 -5.88
N GLY A 68 -7.02 20.29 -6.00
CA GLY A 68 -6.61 19.45 -7.11
C GLY A 68 -5.14 19.00 -7.07
N MET A 69 -4.41 19.24 -5.98
CA MET A 69 -2.98 18.92 -5.86
C MET A 69 -2.67 17.42 -6.02
N ILE A 70 -3.64 16.55 -5.74
CA ILE A 70 -3.51 15.09 -5.91
C ILE A 70 -4.34 14.54 -7.08
N ARG A 71 -4.87 15.42 -7.93
CA ARG A 71 -5.70 15.07 -9.10
C ARG A 71 -5.04 14.06 -10.03
N PRO A 72 -3.73 14.12 -10.33
CA PRO A 72 -3.08 13.16 -11.20
C PRO A 72 -3.15 11.72 -10.68
N PHE A 73 -3.17 11.56 -9.35
CA PHE A 73 -3.16 10.24 -8.69
C PHE A 73 -4.56 9.75 -8.31
N LEU A 74 -5.46 10.67 -8.03
CA LEU A 74 -6.80 10.40 -7.54
C LEU A 74 -7.82 11.30 -8.23
N PRO A 75 -8.20 11.00 -9.50
CA PRO A 75 -9.24 11.73 -10.20
C PRO A 75 -10.59 11.58 -9.47
N ARG A 76 -11.40 12.63 -9.49
CA ARG A 76 -12.67 12.70 -8.75
C ARG A 76 -13.86 12.90 -9.66
N LYS A 77 -14.97 12.28 -9.29
CA LYS A 77 -16.30 12.66 -9.79
C LYS A 77 -16.84 13.79 -8.93
N PHE A 78 -17.60 14.68 -9.53
CA PHE A 78 -18.27 15.78 -8.86
C PHE A 78 -19.79 15.63 -8.99
N PRO A 79 -20.60 16.17 -8.05
CA PRO A 79 -20.20 16.89 -6.82
C PRO A 79 -19.53 15.99 -5.79
N ARG A 80 -18.75 16.58 -4.88
CA ARG A 80 -18.00 15.83 -3.88
C ARG A 80 -18.15 16.40 -2.47
N ILE A 81 -18.44 15.53 -1.52
CA ILE A 81 -18.45 15.82 -0.09
C ILE A 81 -17.04 15.57 0.47
N PRO A 82 -16.38 16.58 1.06
CA PRO A 82 -15.07 16.40 1.69
C PRO A 82 -15.18 15.72 3.05
N SER A 83 -14.02 15.63 3.73
CA SER A 83 -13.77 15.01 5.02
C SER A 83 -13.93 13.48 5.07
N LYS A 84 -13.08 12.85 5.87
CA LYS A 84 -12.92 11.39 5.95
C LYS A 84 -12.78 10.85 7.37
N SER A 85 -12.69 11.75 8.34
CA SER A 85 -12.67 11.37 9.74
C SER A 85 -14.05 11.58 10.32
N ILE A 86 -14.75 10.51 10.59
CA ILE A 86 -16.11 10.51 11.14
C ILE A 86 -16.14 9.83 12.50
N SER A 87 -17.15 10.12 13.30
CA SER A 87 -17.48 9.37 14.51
C SER A 87 -18.75 8.56 14.22
N PRO A 88 -18.78 7.25 14.42
CA PRO A 88 -17.84 6.42 15.18
C PRO A 88 -16.44 6.30 14.54
N LEU A 89 -15.49 5.85 15.33
CA LEU A 89 -14.09 5.78 14.97
C LEU A 89 -13.86 4.82 13.78
N VAL A 90 -13.31 5.33 12.67
CA VAL A 90 -12.95 4.51 11.51
C VAL A 90 -11.43 4.32 11.46
N LEU A 91 -10.95 3.11 11.69
CA LEU A 91 -9.53 2.76 11.63
C LEU A 91 -9.16 2.05 10.34
N CYS A 92 -8.07 2.48 9.68
CA CYS A 92 -7.62 1.93 8.40
C CYS A 92 -6.48 0.93 8.56
N ASN A 93 -6.63 -0.28 8.01
CA ASN A 93 -5.57 -1.25 7.84
C ASN A 93 -5.08 -1.26 6.38
N GLY A 94 -3.89 -0.66 6.14
CA GLY A 94 -3.14 -0.78 4.90
C GLY A 94 -3.43 0.27 3.80
N ILE A 95 -2.44 0.54 2.95
CA ILE A 95 -2.42 1.61 1.93
C ILE A 95 -3.57 1.50 0.90
N PHE A 96 -3.95 0.32 0.47
CA PHE A 96 -5.03 0.13 -0.50
C PHE A 96 -6.41 0.52 0.07
N ARG A 97 -6.66 0.24 1.35
CA ARG A 97 -7.90 0.62 2.03
C ARG A 97 -7.95 2.13 2.31
N LEU A 98 -6.82 2.74 2.66
CA LEU A 98 -6.69 4.19 2.78
C LEU A 98 -7.01 4.90 1.45
N LEU A 99 -6.53 4.39 0.31
CA LEU A 99 -6.82 4.92 -1.03
C LEU A 99 -8.32 4.81 -1.38
N HIS A 100 -8.97 3.71 -1.08
CA HIS A 100 -10.42 3.54 -1.34
C HIS A 100 -11.25 4.49 -0.45
N SER A 101 -10.96 4.58 0.83
CA SER A 101 -11.56 5.59 1.74
C SER A 101 -11.21 7.03 1.31
N LEU A 102 -10.02 7.26 0.72
CA LEU A 102 -9.64 8.53 0.10
C LEU A 102 -10.47 8.86 -1.15
N LEU A 103 -11.11 7.89 -1.79
CA LEU A 103 -11.91 8.10 -2.99
C LEU A 103 -13.37 8.49 -2.69
N SER A 104 -13.98 7.99 -1.63
CA SER A 104 -15.41 8.18 -1.35
C SER A 104 -15.74 9.51 -0.65
N GLY A 105 -15.02 9.97 0.37
CA GLY A 105 -15.37 11.17 1.15
C GLY A 105 -16.65 10.97 1.97
N GLY A 106 -17.35 12.03 2.30
CA GLY A 106 -18.69 11.99 2.91
C GLY A 106 -18.80 12.55 4.33
N GLY A 107 -17.71 12.95 4.96
CA GLY A 107 -17.75 13.39 6.36
C GLY A 107 -18.38 14.76 6.62
N LEU A 108 -18.52 15.63 5.62
CA LEU A 108 -19.26 16.89 5.72
C LEU A 108 -20.73 16.70 5.29
N ALA A 109 -21.42 15.75 5.90
CA ALA A 109 -22.83 15.47 5.68
C ALA A 109 -23.46 14.98 6.98
N GLU A 110 -24.78 14.84 7.00
CA GLU A 110 -25.52 14.25 8.13
C GLU A 110 -25.35 12.74 8.20
N PHE A 111 -25.21 12.12 7.04
CA PHE A 111 -25.02 10.67 6.93
C PHE A 111 -23.82 10.35 6.04
N ALA A 112 -23.09 9.30 6.37
CA ALA A 112 -22.03 8.77 5.55
C ALA A 112 -22.00 7.25 5.58
N VAL A 113 -21.49 6.64 4.50
CA VAL A 113 -21.27 5.20 4.43
C VAL A 113 -19.84 4.89 4.82
N ALA A 114 -19.65 3.96 5.74
CA ALA A 114 -18.36 3.48 6.21
C ALA A 114 -18.24 1.96 6.01
N LYS A 115 -17.03 1.49 5.71
CA LYS A 115 -16.75 0.05 5.68
C LYS A 115 -16.80 -0.53 7.09
N GLU A 116 -17.58 -1.59 7.28
CA GLU A 116 -17.68 -2.30 8.57
C GLU A 116 -16.30 -2.67 9.11
N SER A 117 -15.44 -3.25 8.28
CA SER A 117 -14.06 -3.64 8.64
C SER A 117 -13.14 -2.48 9.06
N LEU A 118 -13.58 -1.23 8.93
CA LEU A 118 -12.87 -0.02 9.33
C LEU A 118 -13.61 0.77 10.41
N THR A 119 -14.67 0.20 10.97
CA THR A 119 -15.54 0.84 11.96
C THR A 119 -15.40 0.11 13.30
N VAL A 120 -15.26 0.86 14.38
CA VAL A 120 -15.22 0.33 15.76
C VAL A 120 -16.20 1.11 16.64
N ALA A 121 -16.72 0.46 17.65
CA ALA A 121 -17.58 1.10 18.63
C ALA A 121 -16.82 2.22 19.38
N ARG A 122 -17.47 3.35 19.56
CA ARG A 122 -16.95 4.46 20.35
C ARG A 122 -17.30 4.23 21.83
N PRO A 123 -16.31 4.17 22.74
CA PRO A 123 -16.57 4.12 24.17
C PRO A 123 -17.40 5.33 24.63
N THR A 124 -18.26 5.13 25.62
CA THR A 124 -19.16 6.17 26.14
C THR A 124 -18.42 7.38 26.73
N GLU A 125 -17.23 7.13 27.28
CA GLU A 125 -16.33 8.14 27.86
C GLU A 125 -15.63 9.02 26.81
N VAL A 126 -15.68 8.62 25.54
CA VAL A 126 -15.08 9.36 24.42
C VAL A 126 -16.17 10.12 23.69
N SER A 127 -16.13 11.45 23.76
CA SER A 127 -17.07 12.29 23.03
C SER A 127 -16.97 12.09 21.50
N ALA A 128 -18.04 12.39 20.77
CA ALA A 128 -18.03 12.30 19.31
C ALA A 128 -16.90 13.12 18.66
N ALA A 129 -16.62 14.31 19.19
CA ALA A 129 -15.55 15.18 18.69
C ALA A 129 -14.16 14.61 18.96
N GLU A 130 -13.93 13.98 20.10
CA GLU A 130 -12.67 13.27 20.40
C GLU A 130 -12.52 12.04 19.52
N GLY A 131 -13.60 11.25 19.37
CA GLY A 131 -13.63 10.09 18.48
C GLY A 131 -13.30 10.46 17.02
N ALA A 132 -13.92 11.51 16.49
CA ALA A 132 -13.63 12.01 15.15
C ALA A 132 -12.20 12.55 15.00
N GLY A 133 -11.55 12.94 16.09
CA GLY A 133 -10.17 13.38 16.14
C GLY A 133 -9.13 12.28 15.88
N LEU A 134 -9.44 11.03 16.16
CA LEU A 134 -8.48 9.93 16.17
C LEU A 134 -8.09 9.37 14.78
N PRO A 135 -8.99 9.14 13.81
CA PRO A 135 -8.76 8.20 12.70
C PRO A 135 -7.53 8.43 11.82
N ILE A 136 -7.06 9.64 11.64
CA ILE A 136 -5.89 9.94 10.81
C ILE A 136 -4.68 10.35 11.65
N ALA A 137 -4.82 11.28 12.58
CA ALA A 137 -3.67 11.88 13.25
C ALA A 137 -3.08 10.99 14.33
N ALA A 138 -3.92 10.31 15.13
CA ALA A 138 -3.43 9.43 16.18
C ALA A 138 -2.73 8.17 15.62
N PRO A 139 -3.30 7.42 14.64
CA PRO A 139 -2.58 6.32 13.98
C PRO A 139 -1.30 6.79 13.25
N THR A 140 -1.28 8.01 12.68
CA THR A 140 -0.07 8.55 12.07
C THR A 140 1.02 8.80 13.12
N ALA A 141 0.68 9.41 14.25
CA ALA A 141 1.61 9.58 15.37
C ALA A 141 2.05 8.22 15.93
N HIS A 142 1.10 7.32 16.15
CA HIS A 142 1.31 5.95 16.58
C HIS A 142 2.31 5.22 15.67
N GLN A 143 2.10 5.22 14.37
CA GLN A 143 2.95 4.56 13.39
C GLN A 143 4.35 5.17 13.33
N ALA A 144 4.45 6.49 13.33
CA ALA A 144 5.72 7.19 13.39
C ALA A 144 6.52 6.80 14.63
N LEU A 145 5.86 6.66 15.75
CA LEU A 145 6.42 6.33 17.04
C LEU A 145 6.80 4.86 17.24
N ALA A 146 6.04 3.82 16.80
CA ALA A 146 6.36 2.41 17.05
C ALA A 146 7.05 1.68 15.95
N GLN A 147 6.46 1.84 14.75
CA GLN A 147 6.92 1.01 13.65
C GLN A 147 8.21 1.56 13.06
N SER A 148 8.31 2.90 12.98
CA SER A 148 9.45 3.51 12.31
C SER A 148 10.66 3.64 13.20
N ALA A 149 10.49 3.93 14.47
CA ALA A 149 11.65 4.08 15.34
C ALA A 149 11.76 3.08 16.49
N GLY A 150 10.75 2.24 16.69
CA GLY A 150 10.85 1.06 17.53
C GLY A 150 10.85 1.32 19.04
N ILE A 151 10.18 2.40 19.51
CA ILE A 151 10.03 2.63 20.96
C ILE A 151 8.87 1.81 21.51
N LYS A 152 9.10 1.15 22.60
CA LYS A 152 8.10 0.43 23.36
C LYS A 152 7.35 1.40 24.27
N LEU A 153 6.02 1.35 24.26
CA LEU A 153 5.19 2.29 25.00
C LEU A 153 4.65 1.75 26.30
N ASP A 154 4.92 0.51 26.53
CA ASP A 154 4.71 -0.18 27.79
C ASP A 154 5.81 0.12 28.83
N ARG A 155 6.67 1.09 28.55
CA ARG A 155 7.86 1.45 29.33
C ARG A 155 8.92 0.36 29.44
N THR A 156 8.79 -0.79 28.78
CA THR A 156 9.80 -1.87 28.79
C THR A 156 11.01 -1.57 27.91
N GLY A 157 10.97 -0.47 27.13
CA GLY A 157 12.08 -0.04 26.27
C GLY A 157 13.19 0.68 27.03
N LYS A 158 14.38 0.78 26.40
CA LYS A 158 15.46 1.66 26.87
C LYS A 158 14.97 3.11 26.87
N GLN A 159 15.45 3.90 27.83
CA GLN A 159 15.23 5.34 27.82
C GLN A 159 15.74 5.95 26.51
N SER A 160 14.93 6.75 25.87
CA SER A 160 15.23 7.36 24.57
C SER A 160 14.90 8.84 24.56
N ASN A 161 15.75 9.64 23.94
CA ASN A 161 15.54 11.07 23.76
C ASN A 161 14.87 11.33 22.40
N ILE A 162 13.71 11.98 22.40
CA ILE A 162 12.90 12.14 21.21
C ILE A 162 12.64 13.61 20.94
N LEU A 163 12.86 14.03 19.68
CA LEU A 163 12.43 15.32 19.20
C LEU A 163 11.10 15.21 18.44
N ILE A 164 10.13 16.03 18.79
CA ILE A 164 8.85 16.13 18.08
C ILE A 164 8.68 17.55 17.54
N THR A 165 8.74 17.72 16.22
CA THR A 165 8.56 19.04 15.60
C THR A 165 7.08 19.35 15.37
N ALA A 166 6.71 20.64 15.40
CA ALA A 166 5.32 21.11 15.32
C ALA A 166 4.41 20.36 16.32
N ALA A 167 4.86 20.25 17.54
CA ALA A 167 4.23 19.47 18.60
C ALA A 167 2.80 19.94 18.96
N SER A 168 2.48 21.21 18.74
CA SER A 168 1.11 21.72 18.90
C SER A 168 0.16 21.40 17.75
N GLY A 169 0.65 20.80 16.66
CA GLY A 169 -0.13 20.46 15.48
C GLY A 169 -0.93 19.17 15.63
N GLY A 170 -1.74 18.87 14.61
CA GLY A 170 -2.70 17.75 14.66
C GLY A 170 -2.12 16.35 14.85
N VAL A 171 -0.91 16.07 14.37
CA VAL A 171 -0.19 14.81 14.64
C VAL A 171 0.73 14.99 15.85
N GLY A 172 1.37 16.17 15.97
CA GLY A 172 2.37 16.43 16.98
C GLY A 172 1.85 16.28 18.42
N HIS A 173 0.65 16.80 18.71
CA HIS A 173 0.09 16.70 20.07
C HIS A 173 -0.25 15.27 20.49
N TYR A 174 -0.62 14.40 19.52
CA TYR A 174 -0.71 12.96 19.79
C TYR A 174 0.67 12.33 19.97
N ALA A 175 1.65 12.75 19.15
CA ALA A 175 3.00 12.21 19.25
C ALA A 175 3.64 12.49 20.61
N VAL A 176 3.46 13.69 21.19
CA VAL A 176 3.94 14.01 22.54
C VAL A 176 3.31 13.08 23.57
N GLN A 177 1.98 13.00 23.63
CA GLN A 177 1.28 12.17 24.59
C GLN A 177 1.64 10.69 24.45
N LEU A 178 1.72 10.21 23.21
CA LEU A 178 2.10 8.84 22.90
C LEU A 178 3.55 8.53 23.35
N ALA A 179 4.49 9.41 23.04
CA ALA A 179 5.86 9.24 23.45
C ALA A 179 5.99 9.12 24.97
N LYS A 180 5.25 9.90 25.73
CA LYS A 180 5.25 9.88 27.22
C LYS A 180 4.67 8.61 27.84
N LEU A 181 4.05 7.74 27.06
CA LEU A 181 3.68 6.40 27.53
C LEU A 181 4.86 5.43 27.50
N GLY A 182 5.87 5.71 26.66
CA GLY A 182 7.12 4.98 26.66
C GLY A 182 8.10 5.52 27.70
N ASN A 183 9.27 4.89 27.78
CA ASN A 183 10.39 5.38 28.58
C ASN A 183 11.16 6.43 27.78
N THR A 184 10.60 7.66 27.62
CA THR A 184 11.16 8.68 26.75
C THR A 184 11.30 10.04 27.42
N HIS A 185 12.36 10.75 27.06
CA HIS A 185 12.52 12.18 27.26
C HIS A 185 12.13 12.90 25.98
N VAL A 186 11.14 13.78 26.03
CA VAL A 186 10.51 14.42 24.87
C VAL A 186 10.91 15.88 24.81
N THR A 187 11.71 16.24 23.81
CA THR A 187 11.92 17.62 23.39
C THR A 187 10.93 17.93 22.27
N ALA A 188 10.21 19.03 22.36
CA ALA A 188 9.15 19.40 21.43
C ALA A 188 9.36 20.78 20.84
N THR A 189 9.05 21.01 19.55
CA THR A 189 9.06 22.38 18.99
C THR A 189 7.65 22.88 18.71
N CYS A 190 7.38 24.12 19.07
CA CYS A 190 6.14 24.82 18.77
C CYS A 190 6.38 26.34 18.64
N GLY A 191 5.36 27.13 18.41
CA GLY A 191 5.46 28.60 18.53
C GLY A 191 5.19 29.04 19.94
N THR A 192 5.72 30.22 20.32
CA THR A 192 5.66 30.84 21.67
C THR A 192 4.31 30.66 22.37
N ARG A 193 3.21 30.97 21.69
CA ARG A 193 1.83 30.90 22.23
C ARG A 193 1.37 29.50 22.65
N ASN A 194 2.08 28.44 22.24
CA ASN A 194 1.70 27.05 22.44
C ASN A 194 2.65 26.31 23.40
N ILE A 195 3.60 27.00 24.01
CA ILE A 195 4.61 26.36 24.87
C ILE A 195 3.94 25.68 26.06
N GLU A 196 3.10 26.39 26.81
CA GLU A 196 2.41 25.85 27.97
C GLU A 196 1.44 24.71 27.60
N PHE A 197 0.77 24.83 26.45
CA PHE A 197 -0.04 23.74 25.91
C PHE A 197 0.80 22.48 25.63
N VAL A 198 1.95 22.60 24.98
CA VAL A 198 2.81 21.45 24.67
C VAL A 198 3.43 20.85 25.93
N LYS A 199 3.79 21.67 26.93
CA LYS A 199 4.20 21.20 28.25
C LYS A 199 3.09 20.39 28.95
N SER A 200 1.83 20.87 28.90
CA SER A 200 0.70 20.17 29.51
C SER A 200 0.39 18.81 28.86
N LEU A 201 0.88 18.55 27.65
CA LEU A 201 0.83 17.24 26.99
C LEU A 201 1.90 16.27 27.50
N GLY A 202 2.84 16.74 28.32
CA GLY A 202 3.91 15.96 28.93
C GLY A 202 5.27 16.08 28.25
N ALA A 203 5.51 17.10 27.40
CA ALA A 203 6.84 17.35 26.87
C ALA A 203 7.78 17.80 27.99
N ASP A 204 8.99 17.19 28.06
CA ASP A 204 10.00 17.51 29.09
C ASP A 204 10.73 18.82 28.74
N GLU A 205 10.96 19.07 27.46
CA GLU A 205 11.57 20.29 26.93
C GLU A 205 10.73 20.85 25.79
N VAL A 206 10.58 22.18 25.74
CA VAL A 206 9.84 22.83 24.65
C VAL A 206 10.66 23.97 24.08
N LEU A 207 10.91 23.91 22.77
CA LEU A 207 11.65 24.89 21.99
C LEU A 207 10.69 25.75 21.19
N ASP A 208 10.87 27.06 21.24
CA ASP A 208 10.23 27.96 20.27
C ASP A 208 11.04 27.95 18.97
N TYR A 209 10.43 27.48 17.88
CA TYR A 209 11.09 27.42 16.56
C TYR A 209 11.52 28.80 16.00
N LYS A 210 11.11 29.90 16.64
CA LYS A 210 11.49 31.27 16.26
C LYS A 210 12.80 31.73 16.91
N THR A 211 13.25 31.07 17.97
CA THR A 211 14.54 31.36 18.61
C THR A 211 15.67 30.67 17.86
N GLN A 212 16.91 31.11 18.09
CA GLN A 212 18.09 30.53 17.47
C GLN A 212 18.23 29.04 17.82
N ASP A 213 18.13 28.67 19.09
CA ASP A 213 18.23 27.27 19.54
C ASP A 213 17.07 26.42 19.05
N GLY A 214 15.85 26.97 19.04
CA GLY A 214 14.68 26.29 18.52
C GLY A 214 14.73 26.07 17.01
N ALA A 215 15.29 26.99 16.24
CA ALA A 215 15.53 26.85 14.81
C ALA A 215 16.65 25.83 14.51
N ALA A 216 17.69 25.81 15.35
CA ALA A 216 18.79 24.84 15.27
C ALA A 216 18.42 23.46 15.86
N LEU A 217 17.27 23.35 16.54
CA LEU A 217 16.79 22.15 17.24
C LEU A 217 17.72 21.68 18.39
N ASN A 218 18.42 22.61 19.01
CA ASN A 218 19.32 22.32 20.14
C ASN A 218 18.49 21.97 21.38
N SER A 219 18.70 20.79 21.97
CA SER A 219 18.08 20.45 23.25
C SER A 219 18.63 21.34 24.36
N PRO A 220 17.79 21.97 25.19
CA PRO A 220 18.24 22.77 26.35
C PRO A 220 19.15 22.00 27.31
N SER A 221 18.95 20.71 27.45
CA SER A 221 19.82 19.83 28.26
C SER A 221 21.03 19.28 27.51
N GLY A 222 21.29 19.71 26.27
CA GLY A 222 22.41 19.24 25.46
C GLY A 222 22.28 17.79 24.95
N ARG A 223 21.10 17.16 25.11
CA ARG A 223 20.87 15.76 24.72
C ARG A 223 20.84 15.61 23.22
N LYS A 224 21.45 14.54 22.71
CA LYS A 224 21.26 14.10 21.32
C LYS A 224 20.00 13.24 21.21
N TYR A 225 19.30 13.35 20.08
CA TYR A 225 18.05 12.65 19.87
C TYR A 225 18.27 11.25 19.29
N ASP A 226 17.75 10.24 19.98
CA ASP A 226 17.66 8.88 19.47
C ASP A 226 16.59 8.77 18.39
N ALA A 227 15.68 9.75 18.36
CA ALA A 227 14.61 9.80 17.39
C ALA A 227 14.06 11.20 17.16
N VAL A 228 13.60 11.45 15.93
CA VAL A 228 12.90 12.68 15.54
C VAL A 228 11.57 12.35 14.91
N ILE A 229 10.48 12.87 15.48
CA ILE A 229 9.15 12.87 14.86
C ILE A 229 8.96 14.20 14.16
N HIS A 230 9.11 14.22 12.85
CA HIS A 230 9.03 15.45 12.07
C HIS A 230 7.63 15.66 11.51
N CYS A 231 6.81 16.50 12.18
CA CYS A 231 5.40 16.74 11.85
C CYS A 231 5.16 17.97 10.96
N MET A 232 6.21 18.59 10.42
CA MET A 232 6.09 19.76 9.54
C MET A 232 6.98 19.64 8.29
N SER A 233 6.85 20.54 7.33
CA SER A 233 7.74 20.63 6.16
C SER A 233 8.71 21.81 6.30
N GLY A 234 9.83 21.77 5.57
CA GLY A 234 10.72 22.92 5.40
C GLY A 234 11.98 22.94 6.26
N ILE A 235 12.17 22.02 7.22
CA ILE A 235 13.43 21.89 7.94
C ILE A 235 14.35 20.94 7.14
N PRO A 236 15.54 21.38 6.70
CA PRO A 236 16.47 20.57 5.95
C PRO A 236 17.13 19.50 6.83
N TRP A 237 17.61 18.41 6.22
CA TRP A 237 18.29 17.32 6.94
C TRP A 237 19.50 17.80 7.73
N SER A 238 20.27 18.73 7.19
CA SER A 238 21.45 19.33 7.83
C SER A 238 21.17 19.99 9.19
N THR A 239 19.91 20.35 9.48
CA THR A 239 19.52 20.87 10.81
C THR A 239 19.30 19.73 11.82
N PHE A 240 18.89 18.55 11.37
CA PHE A 240 18.66 17.40 12.27
C PHE A 240 19.95 16.63 12.58
N GLU A 241 20.79 16.44 11.57
CA GLU A 241 21.98 15.58 11.63
C GLU A 241 22.92 15.89 12.81
N PRO A 242 23.28 17.16 13.10
CA PRO A 242 24.12 17.49 14.24
C PRO A 242 23.50 17.16 15.60
N ASN A 243 22.18 17.04 15.68
CA ASN A 243 21.41 16.81 16.90
C ASN A 243 21.03 15.35 17.13
N LEU A 244 21.33 14.45 16.20
CA LEU A 244 21.06 13.02 16.34
C LEU A 244 22.15 12.31 17.13
N SER A 245 21.77 11.29 17.90
CA SER A 245 22.70 10.30 18.45
C SER A 245 23.23 9.39 17.34
N ALA A 246 24.34 8.67 17.57
CA ALA A 246 25.00 7.82 16.57
C ALA A 246 24.07 6.75 15.92
N ASN A 247 23.01 6.36 16.59
CA ASN A 247 22.01 5.38 16.14
C ASN A 247 20.58 5.93 16.13
N GLY A 248 20.40 7.23 15.95
CA GLY A 248 19.12 7.92 16.06
C GLY A 248 18.02 7.41 15.11
N LYS A 249 16.81 7.18 15.64
CA LYS A 249 15.63 6.61 14.98
C LYS A 249 14.33 7.33 15.36
N LEU A 250 13.21 6.98 14.78
CA LEU A 250 11.87 7.56 14.98
C LEU A 250 10.86 6.61 15.71
N VAL A 251 9.88 7.05 16.52
CA VAL A 251 9.23 6.32 17.66
C VAL A 251 7.74 6.43 18.03
N LYS A 252 7.09 5.72 19.03
CA LYS A 252 5.67 5.46 19.43
C LYS A 252 5.23 5.25 20.91
N GLU A 253 4.12 5.08 21.45
CA GLU A 253 2.69 5.09 21.75
C GLU A 253 2.24 5.03 23.25
N ARG A 254 1.12 5.54 23.74
CA ARG A 254 -0.21 5.14 24.22
C ARG A 254 -0.95 6.08 25.23
N LYS A 255 -2.31 6.14 25.18
CA LYS A 255 -3.37 6.89 25.92
C LYS A 255 -3.44 8.38 25.62
N LEU A 256 -4.53 8.81 24.95
CA LEU A 256 -4.66 10.14 24.38
C LEU A 256 -5.84 10.94 24.91
N LYS A 257 -5.63 12.24 25.12
CA LYS A 257 -6.67 13.25 25.27
C LYS A 257 -6.73 14.08 23.99
N THR A 258 -7.91 14.17 23.37
CA THR A 258 -8.15 15.02 22.21
C THR A 258 -8.24 16.48 22.62
N VAL A 259 -7.49 17.34 21.96
CA VAL A 259 -7.55 18.80 22.13
C VAL A 259 -8.32 19.40 20.96
N ILE A 260 -9.35 20.17 21.26
CA ILE A 260 -10.22 20.85 20.28
C ILE A 260 -9.95 22.33 20.35
N ASP A 261 -9.56 22.94 19.22
CA ASP A 261 -9.26 24.37 19.16
C ASP A 261 -10.52 25.22 19.02
N SER A 262 -11.43 24.87 18.14
CA SER A 262 -12.71 25.57 17.98
C SER A 262 -13.81 24.68 17.41
N LYS A 263 -15.07 25.09 17.59
CA LYS A 263 -16.27 24.37 17.14
C LYS A 263 -17.12 25.32 16.28
N HIS A 264 -17.57 24.83 15.13
CA HIS A 264 -18.41 25.57 14.20
C HIS A 264 -19.68 24.76 13.85
N PRO A 265 -20.84 25.38 13.63
CA PRO A 265 -22.02 24.69 13.09
C PRO A 265 -21.80 24.29 11.62
N LEU A 266 -22.51 23.25 11.15
CA LEU A 266 -22.33 22.70 9.80
C LEU A 266 -22.62 23.76 8.71
N ASN A 267 -23.57 24.66 8.94
CA ASN A 267 -23.89 25.78 8.05
C ASN A 267 -22.83 26.88 8.00
N LYS A 268 -21.75 26.78 8.80
CA LYS A 268 -20.54 27.61 8.79
C LYS A 268 -19.28 26.78 8.57
N ALA A 269 -19.37 25.74 7.77
CA ALA A 269 -18.24 24.84 7.47
C ALA A 269 -17.13 25.57 6.70
N GLU A 270 -17.45 26.63 5.96
CA GLU A 270 -16.50 27.50 5.25
C GLU A 270 -15.55 28.23 6.19
N ASP A 271 -16.03 28.73 7.36
CA ASP A 271 -15.19 29.40 8.35
C ASP A 271 -14.12 28.45 8.90
N ALA A 272 -14.56 27.26 9.24
CA ALA A 272 -13.72 26.18 9.70
C ALA A 272 -12.72 25.74 8.60
N TRP A 273 -13.16 25.72 7.33
CA TRP A 273 -12.32 25.38 6.18
C TRP A 273 -11.26 26.45 5.91
N ALA A 274 -11.64 27.75 5.97
CA ALA A 274 -10.72 28.85 5.81
C ALA A 274 -9.59 28.79 6.84
N LYS A 275 -9.91 28.59 8.12
CA LYS A 275 -8.93 28.47 9.21
C LYS A 275 -8.00 27.26 9.06
N SER A 276 -8.48 26.14 8.51
CA SER A 276 -7.64 24.97 8.18
C SER A 276 -6.64 25.27 7.04
N ILE A 277 -6.97 26.19 6.12
CA ILE A 277 -6.08 26.60 5.02
C ILE A 277 -4.93 27.47 5.53
N ASP A 278 -5.17 28.35 6.51
CA ASP A 278 -4.18 29.28 7.05
C ASP A 278 -3.03 28.58 7.79
N GLY A 279 -3.20 27.33 8.18
CA GLY A 279 -2.15 26.51 8.78
C GLY A 279 -1.71 26.92 10.19
N HIS A 280 -2.40 27.86 10.83
CA HIS A 280 -2.06 28.41 12.16
C HIS A 280 -2.81 27.72 13.32
N ALA A 281 -3.35 26.56 13.04
CA ALA A 281 -4.17 25.78 13.97
C ALA A 281 -3.36 25.12 15.09
N THR A 282 -3.77 25.27 16.37
CA THR A 282 -3.21 24.67 17.58
C THR A 282 -4.06 23.47 18.01
N GLY A 283 -3.47 22.27 18.09
CA GLY A 283 -4.19 21.07 18.51
C GLY A 283 -5.21 20.57 17.47
N LEU A 284 -6.27 19.95 17.95
CA LEU A 284 -7.48 19.66 17.17
C LEU A 284 -8.32 20.93 17.04
N LYS A 285 -8.37 21.47 15.84
CA LYS A 285 -9.02 22.74 15.58
C LYS A 285 -10.35 22.57 14.89
N GLU A 286 -11.34 23.23 15.43
CA GLU A 286 -12.63 23.59 14.85
C GLU A 286 -13.63 22.46 14.67
N THR A 287 -14.67 22.53 15.44
CA THR A 287 -15.86 21.66 15.35
C THR A 287 -17.00 22.45 14.72
N VAL A 288 -17.60 21.96 13.66
CA VAL A 288 -18.80 22.51 13.05
C VAL A 288 -20.00 21.73 13.55
N SER A 289 -21.03 22.39 14.08
CA SER A 289 -22.27 21.80 14.58
C SER A 289 -23.46 22.21 13.72
N GLY A 290 -24.34 21.26 13.37
CA GLY A 290 -25.59 21.53 12.68
C GLY A 290 -26.61 22.17 13.65
N GLY A 291 -27.14 23.34 13.28
CA GLY A 291 -28.17 24.00 14.07
C GLY A 291 -29.57 23.73 13.51
N ASN A 292 -30.27 22.85 14.12
CA ASN A 292 -31.74 22.96 14.35
C ASN A 292 -32.10 22.01 15.48
N SER A 293 -32.97 22.45 16.33
CA SER A 293 -33.32 22.15 17.71
C SER A 293 -33.33 20.69 18.23
N HIS A 294 -32.83 19.67 17.53
CA HIS A 294 -32.73 18.29 18.04
C HIS A 294 -31.50 17.48 17.71
N PHE A 295 -30.53 17.97 16.86
CA PHE A 295 -29.32 17.24 16.61
C PHE A 295 -28.12 18.17 16.38
N GLU A 296 -27.15 18.17 17.29
CA GLU A 296 -25.85 18.83 17.13
C GLU A 296 -24.90 17.92 16.34
N GLN A 297 -24.60 18.25 15.08
CA GLN A 297 -23.48 17.66 14.36
C GLN A 297 -22.21 18.47 14.55
N ARG A 298 -21.10 17.80 14.82
CA ARG A 298 -19.81 18.44 15.13
C ARG A 298 -18.72 18.01 14.16
N VAL A 299 -18.12 18.94 13.46
CA VAL A 299 -17.00 18.72 12.55
C VAL A 299 -15.72 19.27 13.18
N THR A 300 -14.70 18.45 13.28
CA THR A 300 -13.40 18.83 13.89
C THR A 300 -12.31 18.98 12.84
N PHE A 301 -11.63 20.12 12.84
CA PHE A 301 -10.54 20.47 11.93
C PHE A 301 -9.16 20.21 12.52
N VAL A 302 -8.25 19.69 11.73
CA VAL A 302 -6.85 19.45 12.13
C VAL A 302 -5.89 19.83 11.01
N ALA A 303 -4.94 20.67 11.32
CA ALA A 303 -3.89 21.06 10.39
C ALA A 303 -2.66 20.15 10.46
N CYS A 304 -2.39 19.39 9.42
CA CYS A 304 -1.15 18.65 9.22
C CYS A 304 -0.50 19.00 7.89
N ASN A 305 0.78 19.32 7.88
CA ASN A 305 1.52 19.61 6.66
C ASN A 305 1.92 18.33 5.90
N TRP A 306 1.52 18.23 4.64
CA TRP A 306 1.37 16.98 3.87
C TRP A 306 2.47 16.68 2.84
N TRP A 307 3.58 17.39 2.85
CA TRP A 307 4.64 17.08 1.88
C TRP A 307 5.26 15.68 2.07
N ARG A 308 4.99 15.05 3.22
CA ARG A 308 5.51 13.72 3.59
C ARG A 308 4.52 12.56 3.53
N ILE A 309 3.31 12.71 3.00
CA ILE A 309 2.49 11.52 2.74
C ILE A 309 3.13 10.61 1.70
N PHE A 310 3.91 11.12 0.76
CA PHE A 310 4.76 10.27 -0.07
C PHE A 310 5.84 9.51 0.74
N SER A 311 6.37 10.07 1.82
CA SER A 311 7.24 9.36 2.77
C SER A 311 6.44 8.50 3.77
N SER A 312 5.24 8.91 4.16
CA SER A 312 4.36 8.21 5.13
C SER A 312 3.51 7.11 4.47
N ILE A 313 3.25 7.17 3.16
CA ILE A 313 2.76 6.02 2.37
C ILE A 313 3.73 4.84 2.49
N HIS A 314 5.01 5.14 2.67
CA HIS A 314 6.06 4.17 2.94
C HIS A 314 6.00 3.52 4.32
N MET A 315 5.46 4.21 5.31
CA MET A 315 5.35 3.74 6.69
C MET A 315 4.10 2.89 6.96
N CYS A 316 3.05 2.97 6.13
CA CYS A 316 1.78 2.26 6.33
C CYS A 316 1.79 0.76 5.96
N LEU A 317 2.93 0.17 5.56
CA LEU A 317 3.01 -1.22 5.10
C LEU A 317 3.21 -2.28 6.20
N HIS A 318 3.27 -1.89 7.48
CA HIS A 318 3.59 -2.82 8.56
C HIS A 318 2.68 -2.68 9.79
N LEU A 319 1.39 -2.92 9.62
CA LEU A 319 0.48 -3.15 10.75
C LEU A 319 0.28 -4.67 10.99
N PRO A 320 0.14 -5.12 12.26
CA PRO A 320 -0.13 -6.52 12.57
C PRO A 320 -1.50 -6.99 12.03
N PRO A 321 -1.70 -8.30 11.84
CA PRO A 321 -2.78 -8.85 11.02
C PRO A 321 -4.19 -8.75 11.60
N SER A 322 -4.43 -8.40 12.86
CA SER A 322 -5.78 -8.26 13.41
C SER A 322 -5.89 -7.37 14.63
N MET A 323 -7.04 -6.71 14.77
CA MET A 323 -7.43 -5.93 15.94
C MET A 323 -7.63 -6.80 17.19
N ASP A 324 -7.93 -8.08 17.02
CA ASP A 324 -8.08 -9.05 18.12
C ASP A 324 -6.77 -9.29 18.87
N GLU A 325 -5.63 -9.20 18.18
CA GLU A 325 -4.32 -9.34 18.80
C GLU A 325 -3.93 -8.07 19.57
N TRP A 326 -4.42 -6.92 19.11
CA TRP A 326 -4.26 -5.63 19.78
C TRP A 326 -5.13 -5.50 21.03
N LEU A 327 -6.38 -6.00 21.00
CA LEU A 327 -7.30 -6.04 22.16
C LEU A 327 -6.84 -7.04 23.24
N ARG A 328 -6.20 -8.15 22.84
CA ARG A 328 -5.66 -9.16 23.79
C ARG A 328 -4.41 -8.70 24.53
N GLN A 329 -3.74 -7.66 24.07
CA GLN A 329 -2.55 -7.10 24.74
C GLN A 329 -2.86 -5.97 25.73
N MET A 330 -4.14 -5.69 26.02
CA MET A 330 -4.51 -4.78 27.11
C MET A 330 -4.46 -5.51 28.45
N PRO A 331 -3.74 -4.99 29.47
CA PRO A 331 -3.81 -5.54 30.81
C PRO A 331 -5.21 -5.29 31.41
N PRO A 332 -5.78 -6.25 32.15
CA PRO A 332 -7.06 -6.07 32.78
C PRO A 332 -7.00 -4.98 33.86
N LEU A 333 -8.05 -4.16 33.92
CA LEU A 333 -8.30 -3.21 34.99
C LEU A 333 -8.54 -3.99 36.29
N HIS A 334 -7.65 -3.83 37.26
CA HIS A 334 -7.85 -4.35 38.61
C HIS A 334 -9.03 -3.65 39.28
N HIS A 335 -10.12 -4.36 39.47
CA HIS A 335 -11.00 -4.14 40.61
C HIS A 335 -10.70 -5.17 41.68
N THR A 336 -10.19 -4.67 42.79
CA THR A 336 -10.08 -5.42 44.04
C THR A 336 -11.48 -5.71 44.58
N ASN A 337 -11.81 -6.99 44.73
CA ASN A 337 -12.60 -7.45 45.86
C ASN A 337 -12.29 -8.93 46.14
N GLN A 338 -11.87 -9.17 47.34
CA GLN A 338 -11.66 -10.47 47.93
C GLN A 338 -13.00 -11.22 48.09
N PHE A 339 -13.02 -12.47 47.72
CA PHE A 339 -13.73 -13.47 48.52
C PHE A 339 -13.10 -14.85 48.34
N ASN A 340 -12.98 -15.49 49.49
CA ASN A 340 -12.30 -16.76 49.76
C ASN A 340 -13.14 -17.98 49.37
N SER A 341 -12.49 -19.03 49.03
CA SER A 341 -12.47 -20.37 49.60
C SER A 341 -12.97 -21.56 48.74
N LYS A 342 -12.08 -22.51 48.75
CA LYS A 342 -12.21 -23.96 48.88
C LYS A 342 -12.62 -24.83 47.68
N THR A 343 -11.63 -25.54 47.22
CA THR A 343 -11.52 -27.01 47.10
C THR A 343 -12.65 -27.79 46.44
N VAL A 344 -12.39 -28.45 45.32
CA VAL A 344 -12.74 -29.86 45.06
C VAL A 344 -11.74 -30.53 44.11
N LYS A 345 -11.47 -31.78 44.44
CA LYS A 345 -10.45 -32.68 43.95
C LYS A 345 -10.69 -33.27 42.55
N ARG A 346 -9.59 -33.52 41.84
CA ARG A 346 -9.18 -34.66 40.99
C ARG A 346 -10.27 -35.51 40.33
N ARG A 347 -10.13 -35.66 38.99
CA ARG A 347 -10.04 -37.03 38.39
C ARG A 347 -9.11 -36.99 37.16
N ARG A 348 -8.08 -37.88 37.23
CA ARG A 348 -7.20 -38.25 36.11
C ARG A 348 -7.98 -39.11 35.13
N PHE A 349 -7.82 -38.86 33.83
CA PHE A 349 -7.86 -39.94 32.85
C PHE A 349 -6.60 -39.84 32.00
N TYR A 350 -5.82 -40.88 32.03
CA TYR A 350 -4.68 -41.10 31.14
C TYR A 350 -5.22 -41.47 29.76
N SER A 351 -4.76 -40.78 28.73
CA SER A 351 -4.64 -41.31 27.40
C SER A 351 -3.22 -41.01 26.93
N ILE A 352 -2.43 -42.02 26.88
CA ILE A 352 -1.09 -42.04 26.27
C ILE A 352 -1.35 -42.07 24.76
N GLY A 353 -1.19 -40.96 24.09
CA GLY A 353 -1.11 -40.84 22.64
C GLY A 353 0.20 -40.13 22.31
N SER A 354 1.08 -40.84 21.67
CA SER A 354 2.43 -40.50 21.23
C SER A 354 2.57 -39.03 20.81
N VAL A 355 3.31 -38.27 21.61
CA VAL A 355 3.97 -37.04 21.13
C VAL A 355 5.12 -37.54 20.25
N ALA A 356 4.87 -37.68 18.97
CA ALA A 356 5.94 -37.77 17.99
C ALA A 356 6.73 -36.47 18.12
N MET A 357 7.99 -36.53 18.50
CA MET A 357 8.95 -35.45 18.34
C MET A 357 8.90 -35.07 16.86
N ALA A 358 8.42 -33.86 16.59
CA ALA A 358 8.57 -33.26 15.28
C ALA A 358 10.09 -33.09 15.08
N GLU A 359 10.71 -33.96 14.31
CA GLU A 359 12.05 -33.73 13.77
C GLU A 359 12.04 -32.33 13.17
N ASN A 360 13.05 -31.53 13.53
CA ASN A 360 13.32 -30.21 12.95
C ASN A 360 13.77 -30.40 11.49
N VAL A 361 12.83 -30.76 10.62
CA VAL A 361 13.09 -30.93 9.19
C VAL A 361 13.41 -29.53 8.63
N LYS A 362 14.66 -29.38 8.18
CA LYS A 362 15.13 -28.15 7.55
C LYS A 362 14.91 -28.23 6.04
N MET A 363 14.82 -27.07 5.43
CA MET A 363 14.84 -26.88 3.98
C MET A 363 16.08 -26.12 3.57
N HIS A 364 16.62 -26.43 2.40
CA HIS A 364 17.63 -25.60 1.76
C HIS A 364 16.99 -24.35 1.15
N ALA A 365 17.65 -23.19 1.34
CA ALA A 365 17.19 -21.91 0.82
C ALA A 365 18.38 -20.99 0.47
N VAL A 366 18.13 -20.03 -0.41
CA VAL A 366 19.10 -19.00 -0.79
C VAL A 366 18.57 -17.62 -0.40
N GLN A 367 19.30 -16.93 0.45
CA GLN A 367 18.91 -15.64 1.01
C GLN A 367 19.98 -14.57 0.87
N TYR A 368 19.62 -13.32 1.14
CA TYR A 368 20.56 -12.21 1.29
C TYR A 368 20.28 -11.43 2.58
N GLU A 369 21.33 -10.88 3.20
CA GLU A 369 21.27 -10.29 4.55
C GLU A 369 21.22 -8.77 4.56
N ARG A 370 21.43 -8.11 3.42
CA ARG A 370 21.42 -6.66 3.26
C ARG A 370 21.17 -6.26 1.81
N TYR A 371 20.85 -5.02 1.58
CA TYR A 371 20.77 -4.48 0.22
C TYR A 371 22.13 -4.49 -0.49
N GLY A 372 22.13 -4.70 -1.80
CA GLY A 372 23.33 -4.77 -2.63
C GLY A 372 23.92 -6.17 -2.74
N GLY A 373 25.18 -6.25 -3.16
CA GLY A 373 25.93 -7.50 -3.29
C GLY A 373 25.69 -8.30 -4.56
N GLY A 374 24.60 -8.07 -5.30
CA GLY A 374 24.31 -8.83 -6.52
C GLY A 374 24.29 -10.34 -6.30
N ALA A 375 24.78 -11.14 -7.26
CA ALA A 375 24.87 -12.60 -7.14
C ALA A 375 25.75 -13.03 -5.96
N ALA A 376 26.90 -12.38 -5.77
CA ALA A 376 27.82 -12.68 -4.66
C ALA A 376 27.26 -12.35 -3.27
N GLY A 377 26.16 -11.61 -3.19
CA GLY A 377 25.45 -11.33 -1.94
C GLY A 377 24.44 -12.40 -1.53
N LEU A 378 24.22 -13.42 -2.35
CA LEU A 378 23.39 -14.57 -2.03
C LEU A 378 24.13 -15.54 -1.13
N LYS A 379 23.41 -16.19 -0.21
CA LYS A 379 23.95 -17.17 0.73
C LYS A 379 23.05 -18.38 0.80
N HIS A 380 23.62 -19.56 0.71
CA HIS A 380 22.95 -20.84 0.94
C HIS A 380 22.83 -21.10 2.44
N VAL A 381 21.65 -21.50 2.88
CA VAL A 381 21.32 -21.73 4.30
C VAL A 381 20.32 -22.87 4.46
N ASP A 382 20.39 -23.54 5.60
CA ASP A 382 19.37 -24.51 6.02
C ASP A 382 18.48 -23.87 7.08
N LEU A 383 17.21 -23.78 6.77
CA LEU A 383 16.19 -23.11 7.61
C LEU A 383 15.06 -24.06 7.96
N PRO A 384 14.35 -23.85 9.08
CA PRO A 384 13.12 -24.56 9.37
C PRO A 384 12.10 -24.36 8.24
N ILE A 385 11.36 -25.42 7.89
CA ILE A 385 10.26 -25.32 6.93
C ILE A 385 9.19 -24.37 7.49
N PRO A 386 8.73 -23.36 6.72
CA PRO A 386 7.76 -22.39 7.21
C PRO A 386 6.39 -23.04 7.44
N THR A 387 5.64 -22.49 8.40
CA THR A 387 4.25 -22.91 8.66
C THR A 387 3.29 -21.95 7.97
N PRO A 388 2.31 -22.44 7.19
CA PRO A 388 1.32 -21.58 6.54
C PRO A 388 0.37 -20.94 7.58
N ASN A 389 0.00 -19.69 7.37
CA ASN A 389 -1.08 -19.03 8.10
C ASN A 389 -2.45 -19.61 7.67
N LYS A 390 -3.53 -19.11 8.27
CA LYS A 390 -4.89 -19.64 8.08
C LYS A 390 -5.34 -19.69 6.61
N ASP A 391 -5.03 -18.62 5.84
CA ASP A 391 -5.40 -18.45 4.43
C ASP A 391 -4.28 -18.82 3.44
N GLU A 392 -3.28 -19.59 3.89
CA GLU A 392 -2.09 -19.91 3.11
C GLU A 392 -1.91 -21.41 2.94
N VAL A 393 -1.22 -21.80 1.89
CA VAL A 393 -0.77 -23.17 1.62
C VAL A 393 0.75 -23.25 1.68
N LEU A 394 1.30 -24.31 2.23
CA LEU A 394 2.70 -24.66 2.11
C LEU A 394 2.91 -25.46 0.83
N VAL A 395 3.75 -24.93 -0.04
CA VAL A 395 4.07 -25.54 -1.34
C VAL A 395 5.49 -26.09 -1.30
N LYS A 396 5.67 -27.37 -1.60
CA LYS A 396 6.96 -27.94 -1.97
C LYS A 396 7.26 -27.48 -3.39
N LEU A 397 8.32 -26.72 -3.59
CA LEU A 397 8.63 -26.11 -4.86
C LEU A 397 9.22 -27.13 -5.83
N GLU A 398 8.79 -27.10 -7.08
CA GLU A 398 9.36 -27.82 -8.22
C GLU A 398 10.09 -26.87 -9.17
N ALA A 399 9.66 -25.62 -9.22
CA ALA A 399 10.31 -24.56 -9.98
C ALA A 399 9.96 -23.18 -9.43
N THR A 400 10.91 -22.27 -9.52
CA THR A 400 10.72 -20.83 -9.34
C THR A 400 11.28 -20.06 -10.53
N SER A 401 10.79 -18.86 -10.77
CA SER A 401 11.25 -18.03 -11.88
C SER A 401 11.76 -16.69 -11.38
N LEU A 402 12.91 -16.28 -11.90
CA LEU A 402 13.50 -14.98 -11.59
C LEU A 402 12.96 -13.88 -12.51
N ASN A 403 12.77 -12.71 -11.92
CA ASN A 403 12.37 -11.50 -12.61
C ASN A 403 13.37 -10.36 -12.34
N PRO A 404 13.53 -9.38 -13.25
CA PRO A 404 14.33 -8.20 -12.97
C PRO A 404 13.90 -7.44 -11.71
N PHE A 405 12.66 -7.60 -11.28
CA PHE A 405 12.14 -7.10 -10.02
C PHE A 405 12.95 -7.60 -8.82
N ASP A 406 13.31 -8.87 -8.78
CA ASP A 406 13.98 -9.52 -7.64
C ASP A 406 15.34 -8.90 -7.33
N TRP A 407 16.22 -8.77 -8.33
CA TRP A 407 17.52 -8.14 -8.11
C TRP A 407 17.47 -6.61 -7.95
N LYS A 408 16.45 -5.93 -8.55
CA LYS A 408 16.21 -4.50 -8.30
C LYS A 408 15.82 -4.24 -6.85
N VAL A 409 15.05 -5.15 -6.25
CA VAL A 409 14.72 -5.13 -4.83
C VAL A 409 15.97 -5.38 -3.98
N GLN A 410 16.77 -6.42 -4.28
CA GLN A 410 18.05 -6.66 -3.59
C GLN A 410 19.00 -5.46 -3.70
N LYS A 411 19.10 -4.82 -4.86
CA LYS A 411 19.91 -3.60 -5.07
C LYS A 411 19.41 -2.41 -4.23
N GLY A 412 18.20 -2.47 -3.66
CA GLY A 412 17.60 -1.41 -2.88
C GLY A 412 16.94 -0.30 -3.72
N MET A 413 16.77 -0.49 -5.04
CA MET A 413 16.13 0.50 -5.92
C MET A 413 14.68 0.76 -5.51
N LEU A 414 14.02 -0.25 -4.95
CA LEU A 414 12.64 -0.19 -4.49
C LEU A 414 12.51 -0.10 -2.96
N ARG A 415 13.61 0.14 -2.23
CA ARG A 415 13.61 0.14 -0.75
C ARG A 415 12.62 1.11 -0.12
N LEU A 416 12.32 2.20 -0.81
CA LEU A 416 11.36 3.20 -0.38
C LEU A 416 9.90 2.73 -0.55
N LEU A 417 9.60 1.87 -1.51
CA LEU A 417 8.27 1.34 -1.81
C LEU A 417 8.06 -0.04 -1.18
N LEU A 418 9.11 -0.86 -1.14
CA LEU A 418 9.11 -2.24 -0.67
C LEU A 418 10.31 -2.48 0.26
N PRO A 419 10.29 -1.97 1.49
CA PRO A 419 11.34 -2.23 2.48
C PRO A 419 11.42 -3.72 2.79
N ARG A 420 12.64 -4.25 3.01
CA ARG A 420 12.87 -5.66 3.35
C ARG A 420 13.25 -5.83 4.81
N LYS A 421 12.72 -6.90 5.41
CA LYS A 421 13.32 -7.49 6.60
C LYS A 421 14.46 -8.41 6.14
N PHE A 422 15.53 -8.44 6.89
CA PHE A 422 16.67 -9.31 6.62
C PHE A 422 16.82 -10.32 7.76
N PRO A 423 17.29 -11.54 7.46
CA PRO A 423 17.61 -12.07 6.13
C PRO A 423 16.35 -12.23 5.25
N HIS A 424 16.51 -12.27 3.92
CA HIS A 424 15.40 -12.34 2.96
C HIS A 424 15.64 -13.37 1.87
N ILE A 425 14.72 -14.31 1.68
CA ILE A 425 14.71 -15.27 0.57
C ILE A 425 13.97 -14.61 -0.60
N PRO A 426 14.63 -14.37 -1.75
CA PRO A 426 14.00 -13.69 -2.88
C PRO A 426 13.13 -14.61 -3.74
N ALA A 427 12.66 -14.06 -4.87
CA ALA A 427 11.75 -14.62 -5.86
C ALA A 427 10.30 -14.82 -5.35
N VAL A 428 9.36 -14.62 -6.27
CA VAL A 428 7.92 -14.63 -5.95
C VAL A 428 7.10 -15.51 -6.89
N ASP A 429 7.65 -15.96 -7.99
CA ASP A 429 6.99 -16.81 -8.98
C ASP A 429 7.31 -18.28 -8.73
N VAL A 430 6.32 -19.10 -8.38
CA VAL A 430 6.55 -20.48 -8.01
C VAL A 430 5.55 -21.44 -8.64
N ALA A 431 5.98 -22.69 -8.85
CA ALA A 431 5.14 -23.83 -9.12
C ALA A 431 5.61 -25.03 -8.28
N GLY A 432 4.68 -25.85 -7.80
CA GLY A 432 5.03 -26.98 -6.95
C GLY A 432 3.79 -27.77 -6.53
N GLU A 433 3.91 -28.46 -5.39
CA GLU A 433 2.88 -29.31 -4.81
C GLU A 433 2.48 -28.81 -3.41
N VAL A 434 1.20 -28.73 -3.15
CA VAL A 434 0.67 -28.39 -1.82
C VAL A 434 0.95 -29.54 -0.85
N VAL A 435 1.69 -29.27 0.22
CA VAL A 435 2.05 -30.28 1.24
C VAL A 435 1.42 -30.03 2.61
N ARG A 436 0.95 -28.80 2.87
CA ARG A 436 0.22 -28.46 4.10
C ARG A 436 -0.73 -27.29 3.82
N LEU A 437 -1.84 -27.24 4.55
CA LEU A 437 -2.89 -26.23 4.42
C LEU A 437 -3.04 -25.45 5.71
N GLY A 438 -3.32 -24.15 5.59
CA GLY A 438 -3.86 -23.34 6.68
C GLY A 438 -5.33 -23.69 6.96
N SER A 439 -5.82 -23.35 8.14
CA SER A 439 -7.16 -23.75 8.63
C SER A 439 -8.33 -23.25 7.78
N ASP A 440 -8.16 -22.13 7.09
CA ASP A 440 -9.23 -21.44 6.36
C ASP A 440 -9.17 -21.69 4.84
N VAL A 441 -8.19 -22.49 4.37
CA VAL A 441 -8.04 -22.88 2.96
C VAL A 441 -9.17 -23.85 2.57
N LYS A 442 -9.83 -23.56 1.43
CA LYS A 442 -11.02 -24.31 0.96
C LYS A 442 -10.87 -24.91 -0.42
N ASN A 443 -10.03 -24.32 -1.27
CA ASN A 443 -9.98 -24.65 -2.70
C ASN A 443 -8.84 -25.59 -3.07
N PHE A 444 -8.01 -26.01 -2.10
CA PHE A 444 -6.87 -26.87 -2.32
C PHE A 444 -6.82 -28.01 -1.28
N LYS A 445 -6.16 -29.09 -1.67
CA LYS A 445 -5.81 -30.23 -0.80
C LYS A 445 -4.33 -30.58 -0.96
N THR A 446 -3.79 -31.31 0.00
CA THR A 446 -2.45 -31.90 -0.07
C THR A 446 -2.32 -32.77 -1.30
N GLY A 447 -1.22 -32.64 -2.04
CA GLY A 447 -0.96 -33.33 -3.32
C GLY A 447 -1.36 -32.51 -4.55
N ASP A 448 -2.12 -31.42 -4.41
CA ASP A 448 -2.49 -30.58 -5.56
C ASP A 448 -1.26 -29.88 -6.15
N LYS A 449 -1.10 -29.99 -7.48
CA LYS A 449 -0.08 -29.24 -8.22
C LYS A 449 -0.58 -27.83 -8.48
N VAL A 450 0.26 -26.83 -8.18
CA VAL A 450 -0.14 -25.41 -8.20
C VAL A 450 0.88 -24.52 -8.87
N VAL A 451 0.38 -23.37 -9.33
CA VAL A 451 1.16 -22.18 -9.69
C VAL A 451 0.73 -21.06 -8.75
N ALA A 452 1.67 -20.34 -8.19
CA ALA A 452 1.36 -19.26 -7.26
C ALA A 452 2.28 -18.03 -7.43
N MET A 453 1.73 -16.86 -7.11
CA MET A 453 2.51 -15.67 -6.87
C MET A 453 2.66 -15.44 -5.36
N LEU A 454 3.87 -15.53 -4.85
CA LEU A 454 4.16 -15.28 -3.44
C LEU A 454 3.98 -13.79 -3.12
N ASN A 455 3.88 -13.49 -1.83
CA ASN A 455 3.81 -12.10 -1.39
C ASN A 455 5.12 -11.36 -1.75
N PRO A 456 5.05 -10.27 -2.54
CA PRO A 456 6.26 -9.53 -2.94
C PRO A 456 7.06 -8.95 -1.78
N THR A 457 6.50 -8.84 -0.58
CA THR A 457 7.22 -8.32 0.60
C THR A 457 7.98 -9.41 1.36
N SER A 458 7.49 -10.65 1.39
CA SER A 458 8.15 -11.77 2.07
C SER A 458 9.05 -12.61 1.15
N GLY A 459 8.75 -12.67 -0.15
CA GLY A 459 9.47 -13.55 -1.06
C GLY A 459 9.29 -15.03 -0.71
N GLY A 460 10.34 -15.82 -0.89
CA GLY A 460 10.39 -17.24 -0.50
C GLY A 460 10.65 -18.21 -1.64
N GLY A 461 10.74 -17.75 -2.90
CA GLY A 461 10.82 -18.64 -4.06
C GLY A 461 12.18 -19.33 -4.26
N LEU A 462 13.28 -18.78 -3.76
CA LEU A 462 14.58 -19.46 -3.79
C LEU A 462 14.76 -20.38 -2.55
N ALA A 463 13.91 -21.38 -2.43
CA ALA A 463 13.95 -22.38 -1.37
C ALA A 463 13.27 -23.68 -1.84
N GLU A 464 13.36 -24.76 -1.07
CA GLU A 464 12.64 -26.01 -1.36
C GLU A 464 11.15 -25.91 -1.01
N PHE A 465 10.77 -25.05 -0.06
CA PHE A 465 9.37 -24.83 0.35
C PHE A 465 9.07 -23.35 0.47
N ALA A 466 7.85 -22.96 0.10
CA ALA A 466 7.36 -21.60 0.27
C ALA A 466 5.90 -21.57 0.70
N VAL A 467 5.51 -20.48 1.35
CA VAL A 467 4.12 -20.23 1.74
C VAL A 467 3.46 -19.30 0.72
N ALA A 468 2.33 -19.75 0.18
CA ALA A 468 1.55 -19.01 -0.81
C ALA A 468 0.12 -18.74 -0.30
N ARG A 469 -0.43 -17.57 -0.57
CA ARG A 469 -1.84 -17.27 -0.26
C ARG A 469 -2.76 -18.03 -1.20
N GLU A 470 -3.82 -18.63 -0.67
CA GLU A 470 -4.86 -19.28 -1.46
C GLU A 470 -5.38 -18.36 -2.58
N SER A 471 -5.63 -17.09 -2.27
CA SER A 471 -6.15 -16.08 -3.20
C SER A 471 -5.22 -15.70 -4.37
N LEU A 472 -3.95 -16.15 -4.36
CA LEU A 472 -2.98 -15.93 -5.43
C LEU A 472 -2.37 -17.26 -5.92
N THR A 473 -3.03 -18.37 -5.64
CA THR A 473 -2.67 -19.73 -6.03
C THR A 473 -3.73 -20.29 -6.98
N VAL A 474 -3.31 -20.99 -8.03
CA VAL A 474 -4.19 -21.67 -8.98
C VAL A 474 -3.70 -23.09 -9.25
N ALA A 475 -4.62 -23.98 -9.61
CA ALA A 475 -4.29 -25.35 -9.99
C ALA A 475 -3.40 -25.36 -11.24
N ARG A 476 -2.37 -26.23 -11.23
CA ARG A 476 -1.50 -26.48 -12.37
C ARG A 476 -1.91 -27.79 -13.06
N PRO A 477 -2.50 -27.73 -14.25
CA PRO A 477 -2.83 -28.94 -15.03
C PRO A 477 -1.58 -29.75 -15.37
N THR A 478 -1.73 -31.06 -15.54
CA THR A 478 -0.62 -31.99 -15.87
C THR A 478 0.07 -31.66 -17.19
N GLN A 479 -0.63 -30.98 -18.12
CA GLN A 479 -0.09 -30.51 -19.39
C GLN A 479 0.85 -29.32 -19.26
N VAL A 480 0.88 -28.67 -18.09
CA VAL A 480 1.74 -27.51 -17.80
C VAL A 480 2.86 -27.95 -16.87
N SER A 481 4.08 -27.96 -17.35
CA SER A 481 5.26 -28.28 -16.52
C SER A 481 5.45 -27.25 -15.40
N ALA A 482 6.17 -27.65 -14.34
CA ALA A 482 6.47 -26.74 -13.23
C ALA A 482 7.23 -25.49 -13.73
N ALA A 483 8.20 -25.66 -14.60
CA ALA A 483 8.98 -24.57 -15.17
C ALA A 483 8.14 -23.59 -16.01
N GLU A 484 7.20 -24.12 -16.82
CA GLU A 484 6.25 -23.27 -17.56
C GLU A 484 5.33 -22.52 -16.61
N GLY A 485 4.77 -23.22 -15.63
CA GLY A 485 3.89 -22.63 -14.62
C GLY A 485 4.57 -21.53 -13.80
N ALA A 486 5.78 -21.78 -13.30
CA ALA A 486 6.54 -20.78 -12.56
C ALA A 486 6.90 -19.54 -13.39
N GLY A 487 6.97 -19.66 -14.72
CA GLY A 487 7.21 -18.53 -15.62
C GLY A 487 6.07 -17.50 -15.70
N LEU A 488 4.84 -17.87 -15.30
CA LEU A 488 3.62 -17.09 -15.56
C LEU A 488 3.38 -15.93 -14.58
N PRO A 489 3.50 -16.05 -13.24
CA PRO A 489 2.84 -15.14 -12.31
C PRO A 489 3.18 -13.67 -12.53
N VAL A 490 4.43 -13.25 -12.43
CA VAL A 490 4.76 -11.83 -12.63
C VAL A 490 4.71 -11.46 -14.11
N ALA A 491 5.36 -12.23 -14.97
CA ALA A 491 5.61 -11.80 -16.36
C ALA A 491 4.35 -11.86 -17.24
N ALA A 492 3.62 -12.98 -17.23
CA ALA A 492 2.43 -13.13 -18.07
C ALA A 492 1.26 -12.30 -17.52
N LEU A 493 1.09 -12.19 -16.17
CA LEU A 493 0.09 -11.28 -15.60
C LEU A 493 0.38 -9.82 -15.95
N THR A 494 1.65 -9.39 -15.97
CA THR A 494 2.01 -8.03 -16.40
C THR A 494 1.65 -7.80 -17.87
N ALA A 495 1.97 -8.74 -18.76
CA ALA A 495 1.61 -8.67 -20.18
C ALA A 495 0.08 -8.63 -20.36
N HIS A 496 -0.65 -9.49 -19.67
CA HIS A 496 -2.12 -9.54 -19.69
C HIS A 496 -2.74 -8.22 -19.19
N GLN A 497 -2.29 -7.71 -18.04
CA GLN A 497 -2.78 -6.45 -17.48
C GLN A 497 -2.48 -5.27 -18.40
N ALA A 498 -1.30 -5.25 -19.02
CA ALA A 498 -0.89 -4.19 -19.94
C ALA A 498 -1.79 -4.17 -21.20
N LEU A 499 -2.04 -5.33 -21.79
CA LEU A 499 -2.87 -5.45 -23.00
C LEU A 499 -4.37 -5.32 -22.72
N ALA A 500 -4.91 -6.19 -21.85
CA ALA A 500 -6.36 -6.27 -21.66
C ALA A 500 -6.92 -5.10 -20.84
N GLN A 501 -6.26 -4.71 -19.74
CA GLN A 501 -6.81 -3.72 -18.82
C GLN A 501 -6.34 -2.29 -19.15
N SER A 502 -5.06 -2.09 -19.47
CA SER A 502 -4.51 -0.76 -19.69
C SER A 502 -4.66 -0.27 -21.13
N ALA A 503 -4.37 -1.13 -22.11
CA ALA A 503 -4.56 -0.83 -23.53
C ALA A 503 -6.02 -1.02 -23.98
N GLY A 504 -6.79 -1.90 -23.32
CA GLY A 504 -8.18 -2.19 -23.66
C GLY A 504 -8.34 -3.17 -24.83
N ILE A 505 -7.32 -4.01 -25.09
CA ILE A 505 -7.35 -5.00 -26.17
C ILE A 505 -8.18 -6.21 -25.73
N LYS A 506 -9.17 -6.58 -26.51
CA LYS A 506 -9.94 -7.81 -26.33
C LYS A 506 -9.16 -8.99 -26.90
N LEU A 507 -8.83 -9.97 -26.05
CA LEU A 507 -8.00 -11.12 -26.41
C LEU A 507 -8.79 -12.27 -27.07
N ASP A 508 -10.03 -12.04 -27.44
CA ASP A 508 -10.96 -12.97 -28.09
C ASP A 508 -11.27 -12.61 -29.56
N ARG A 509 -10.51 -11.68 -30.12
CA ARG A 509 -10.71 -11.10 -31.47
C ARG A 509 -12.01 -10.30 -31.69
N THR A 510 -12.82 -10.10 -30.66
CA THR A 510 -14.08 -9.31 -30.81
C THR A 510 -13.84 -7.81 -30.80
N GLY A 511 -12.60 -7.35 -30.56
CA GLY A 511 -12.20 -5.94 -30.57
C GLY A 511 -11.95 -5.40 -31.99
N ASN A 512 -11.94 -4.06 -32.09
CA ASN A 512 -11.46 -3.38 -33.29
C ASN A 512 -9.99 -3.71 -33.54
N GLN A 513 -9.60 -3.69 -34.83
CA GLN A 513 -8.19 -3.84 -35.19
C GLN A 513 -7.34 -2.75 -34.55
N ALA A 514 -6.24 -3.13 -33.93
CA ALA A 514 -5.32 -2.22 -33.25
C ALA A 514 -3.86 -2.49 -33.64
N ASN A 515 -3.08 -1.44 -33.77
CA ASN A 515 -1.65 -1.50 -34.06
C ASN A 515 -0.89 -1.40 -32.73
N ILE A 516 -0.15 -2.45 -32.37
CA ILE A 516 0.52 -2.57 -31.07
C ILE A 516 2.03 -2.63 -31.28
N LEU A 517 2.77 -1.77 -30.57
CA LEU A 517 4.21 -1.90 -30.44
C LEU A 517 4.56 -2.59 -29.13
N ILE A 518 5.45 -3.58 -29.19
CA ILE A 518 5.98 -4.27 -28.00
C ILE A 518 7.50 -4.12 -27.98
N THR A 519 8.05 -3.38 -27.00
CA THR A 519 9.49 -3.22 -26.88
C THR A 519 10.11 -4.34 -26.06
N ALA A 520 11.38 -4.68 -26.31
CA ALA A 520 12.09 -5.81 -25.70
C ALA A 520 11.27 -7.13 -25.80
N ALA A 521 10.73 -7.40 -26.96
CA ALA A 521 9.76 -8.47 -27.22
C ALA A 521 10.32 -9.89 -26.97
N SER A 522 11.63 -10.09 -27.00
CA SER A 522 12.27 -11.38 -26.67
C SER A 522 12.43 -11.62 -25.15
N GLY A 523 12.18 -10.61 -24.31
CA GLY A 523 12.38 -10.70 -22.86
C GLY A 523 11.24 -11.35 -22.10
N GLY A 524 11.37 -11.40 -20.76
CA GLY A 524 10.47 -12.15 -19.87
C GLY A 524 8.99 -11.74 -19.93
N VAL A 525 8.64 -10.46 -20.10
CA VAL A 525 7.27 -9.98 -20.30
C VAL A 525 6.94 -9.92 -21.79
N GLY A 526 7.90 -9.46 -22.62
CA GLY A 526 7.69 -9.20 -24.04
C GLY A 526 7.22 -10.41 -24.83
N HIS A 527 7.80 -11.61 -24.61
CA HIS A 527 7.42 -12.82 -25.33
C HIS A 527 5.97 -13.26 -25.03
N TYR A 528 5.45 -13.01 -23.82
CA TYR A 528 4.03 -13.20 -23.52
C TYR A 528 3.18 -12.11 -24.16
N ALA A 529 3.65 -10.86 -24.13
CA ALA A 529 2.89 -9.76 -24.70
C ALA A 529 2.66 -9.93 -26.21
N VAL A 530 3.66 -10.40 -26.98
CA VAL A 530 3.47 -10.72 -28.41
C VAL A 530 2.40 -11.79 -28.60
N GLN A 531 2.52 -12.92 -27.93
CA GLN A 531 1.58 -14.03 -28.06
C GLN A 531 0.15 -13.63 -27.64
N LEU A 532 0.01 -12.95 -26.49
CA LEU A 532 -1.30 -12.49 -26.01
C LEU A 532 -1.93 -11.43 -26.94
N ALA A 533 -1.14 -10.51 -27.47
CA ALA A 533 -1.64 -9.55 -28.45
C ALA A 533 -2.21 -10.25 -29.70
N LYS A 534 -1.58 -11.32 -30.16
CA LYS A 534 -2.04 -12.11 -31.33
C LYS A 534 -3.28 -12.95 -31.04
N LEU A 535 -3.70 -13.12 -29.80
CA LEU A 535 -5.03 -13.64 -29.47
C LEU A 535 -6.13 -12.62 -29.76
N GLY A 536 -5.79 -11.32 -29.80
CA GLY A 536 -6.70 -10.25 -30.18
C GLY A 536 -6.69 -9.95 -31.68
N ASN A 537 -7.48 -8.97 -32.09
CA ASN A 537 -7.47 -8.44 -33.47
C ASN A 537 -6.39 -7.35 -33.58
N THR A 538 -5.10 -7.76 -33.62
CA THR A 538 -3.98 -6.82 -33.57
C THR A 538 -2.94 -7.04 -34.66
N HIS A 539 -2.35 -5.94 -35.13
CA HIS A 539 -1.10 -5.92 -35.86
C HIS A 539 0.04 -5.60 -34.88
N VAL A 540 1.00 -6.48 -34.75
CA VAL A 540 2.06 -6.42 -33.74
C VAL A 540 3.39 -6.06 -34.39
N THR A 541 3.88 -4.86 -34.10
CA THR A 541 5.27 -4.48 -34.33
C THR A 541 6.07 -4.75 -33.04
N ALA A 542 7.21 -5.37 -33.14
CA ALA A 542 8.03 -5.76 -32.01
C ALA A 542 9.46 -5.27 -32.12
N THR A 543 10.12 -4.89 -31.01
CA THR A 543 11.55 -4.60 -31.02
C THR A 543 12.34 -5.65 -30.24
N CYS A 544 13.45 -6.10 -30.80
CA CYS A 544 14.42 -7.00 -30.14
C CYS A 544 15.83 -6.75 -30.69
N GLY A 545 16.84 -7.48 -30.23
CA GLY A 545 18.15 -7.48 -30.85
C GLY A 545 18.19 -8.44 -32.05
N ALA A 546 19.08 -8.21 -33.01
CA ALA A 546 19.22 -8.96 -34.27
C ALA A 546 19.11 -10.49 -34.09
N ARG A 547 19.81 -11.05 -33.09
CA ARG A 547 19.81 -12.50 -32.78
C ARG A 547 18.45 -13.10 -32.49
N ASN A 548 17.45 -12.29 -32.13
CA ASN A 548 16.12 -12.72 -31.68
C ASN A 548 15.00 -12.38 -32.68
N ILE A 549 15.33 -11.87 -33.88
CA ILE A 549 14.33 -11.45 -34.87
C ILE A 549 13.43 -12.63 -35.26
N GLU A 550 14.04 -13.73 -35.71
CA GLU A 550 13.28 -14.91 -36.15
C GLU A 550 12.50 -15.56 -34.99
N PHE A 551 13.07 -15.56 -33.80
CA PHE A 551 12.35 -15.99 -32.60
C PHE A 551 11.12 -15.13 -32.34
N VAL A 552 11.21 -13.81 -32.38
CA VAL A 552 10.08 -12.91 -32.12
C VAL A 552 9.03 -13.02 -33.24
N LYS A 553 9.42 -13.21 -34.49
CA LYS A 553 8.51 -13.55 -35.60
C LYS A 553 7.75 -14.84 -35.33
N SER A 554 8.46 -15.88 -34.85
CA SER A 554 7.83 -17.17 -34.52
C SER A 554 6.80 -17.10 -33.38
N LEU A 555 6.83 -16.06 -32.55
CA LEU A 555 5.81 -15.76 -31.54
C LEU A 555 4.57 -15.10 -32.14
N GLY A 556 4.60 -14.73 -33.42
CA GLY A 556 3.48 -14.13 -34.17
C GLY A 556 3.58 -12.62 -34.38
N ALA A 557 4.73 -11.97 -34.15
CA ALA A 557 4.91 -10.57 -34.50
C ALA A 557 4.84 -10.38 -36.02
N ASP A 558 4.04 -9.41 -36.49
CA ASP A 558 3.88 -9.10 -37.90
C ASP A 558 5.08 -8.31 -38.45
N GLU A 559 5.65 -7.44 -37.61
CA GLU A 559 6.85 -6.65 -37.91
C GLU A 559 7.85 -6.76 -36.77
N VAL A 560 9.14 -6.88 -37.10
CA VAL A 560 10.19 -6.94 -36.08
C VAL A 560 11.32 -5.97 -36.45
N LEU A 561 11.65 -5.11 -35.51
CA LEU A 561 12.69 -4.09 -35.60
C LEU A 561 13.90 -4.48 -34.73
N ASP A 562 15.10 -4.39 -35.28
CA ASP A 562 16.30 -4.40 -34.45
C ASP A 562 16.47 -3.01 -33.79
N TYR A 563 16.42 -2.94 -32.47
CA TYR A 563 16.56 -1.68 -31.72
C TYR A 563 17.90 -0.97 -31.93
N LYS A 564 18.90 -1.64 -32.56
CA LYS A 564 20.21 -1.08 -32.88
C LYS A 564 20.27 -0.36 -34.23
N THR A 565 19.27 -0.59 -35.09
CA THR A 565 19.15 0.14 -36.35
C THR A 565 18.52 1.51 -36.13
N GLN A 566 18.68 2.41 -37.11
CA GLN A 566 18.10 3.76 -37.04
C GLN A 566 16.58 3.70 -36.91
N ASP A 567 15.87 2.92 -37.71
CA ASP A 567 14.41 2.79 -37.65
C ASP A 567 13.95 2.09 -36.37
N GLY A 568 14.69 1.06 -35.92
CA GLY A 568 14.38 0.37 -34.67
C GLY A 568 14.59 1.24 -33.43
N ALA A 569 15.60 2.10 -33.43
CA ALA A 569 15.84 3.08 -32.36
C ALA A 569 14.78 4.21 -32.37
N ALA A 570 14.33 4.61 -33.57
CA ALA A 570 13.26 5.58 -33.75
C ALA A 570 11.86 4.98 -33.56
N LEU A 571 11.74 3.65 -33.45
CA LEU A 571 10.48 2.89 -33.37
C LEU A 571 9.56 3.08 -34.60
N ASN A 572 10.14 3.30 -35.77
CA ASN A 572 9.41 3.48 -37.01
C ASN A 572 8.84 2.14 -37.49
N SER A 573 7.51 2.02 -37.62
CA SER A 573 6.91 0.84 -38.23
C SER A 573 7.32 0.72 -39.71
N PRO A 574 7.80 -0.43 -40.17
CA PRO A 574 8.12 -0.66 -41.59
C PRO A 574 6.96 -0.38 -42.52
N SER A 575 5.71 -0.64 -42.11
CA SER A 575 4.51 -0.32 -42.85
C SER A 575 3.99 1.12 -42.68
N GLY A 576 4.72 1.98 -41.93
CA GLY A 576 4.31 3.36 -41.62
C GLY A 576 3.12 3.50 -40.68
N ARG A 577 2.68 2.41 -40.03
CA ARG A 577 1.54 2.41 -39.11
C ARG A 577 1.85 3.21 -37.84
N LYS A 578 0.87 3.95 -37.35
CA LYS A 578 0.92 4.56 -36.01
C LYS A 578 0.35 3.60 -34.97
N TYR A 579 0.94 3.60 -33.77
CA TYR A 579 0.57 2.67 -32.70
C TYR A 579 -0.59 3.18 -31.86
N ASP A 580 -1.60 2.37 -31.67
CA ASP A 580 -2.73 2.61 -30.78
C ASP A 580 -2.34 2.33 -29.33
N ALA A 581 -1.45 1.35 -29.12
CA ALA A 581 -0.82 1.10 -27.84
C ALA A 581 0.63 0.65 -27.98
N VAL A 582 1.45 1.01 -27.00
CA VAL A 582 2.83 0.53 -26.84
C VAL A 582 2.91 -0.19 -25.50
N ILE A 583 3.32 -1.45 -25.52
CA ILE A 583 3.70 -2.19 -24.31
C ILE A 583 5.19 -2.01 -24.13
N HIS A 584 5.56 -1.08 -23.24
CA HIS A 584 6.95 -0.68 -23.06
C HIS A 584 7.64 -1.58 -22.02
N CYS A 585 8.31 -2.63 -22.50
CA CYS A 585 9.03 -3.62 -21.68
C CYS A 585 10.55 -3.35 -21.59
N ALA A 586 11.07 -2.39 -22.33
CA ALA A 586 12.47 -1.96 -22.26
C ALA A 586 12.65 -0.91 -21.14
N SER A 587 13.89 -0.59 -20.80
CA SER A 587 14.22 0.55 -19.96
C SER A 587 14.75 1.72 -20.80
N SER A 588 14.54 2.95 -20.31
CA SER A 588 15.24 4.15 -20.80
C SER A 588 14.89 4.67 -22.19
N ILE A 589 13.78 4.29 -22.80
CA ILE A 589 13.27 4.95 -24.01
C ILE A 589 12.46 6.19 -23.59
N PRO A 590 12.86 7.41 -24.01
CA PRO A 590 12.17 8.63 -23.59
C PRO A 590 10.82 8.78 -24.30
N TRP A 591 9.89 9.52 -23.69
CA TRP A 591 8.57 9.82 -24.25
C TRP A 591 8.64 10.42 -25.66
N SER A 592 9.62 11.28 -25.93
CA SER A 592 9.83 11.93 -27.22
C SER A 592 10.02 10.95 -28.39
N THR A 593 10.51 9.72 -28.14
CA THR A 593 10.64 8.67 -29.14
C THR A 593 9.29 8.00 -29.46
N PHE A 594 8.42 7.88 -28.46
CA PHE A 594 7.10 7.27 -28.65
C PHE A 594 6.09 8.21 -29.31
N GLU A 595 6.07 9.47 -28.88
CA GLU A 595 5.00 10.43 -29.22
C GLU A 595 4.78 10.63 -30.73
N PRO A 596 5.82 10.71 -31.59
CA PRO A 596 5.65 10.81 -33.04
C PRO A 596 5.01 9.56 -33.67
N ASN A 597 5.24 8.38 -33.07
CA ASN A 597 4.80 7.08 -33.57
C ASN A 597 3.40 6.65 -33.08
N LEU A 598 2.82 7.39 -32.14
CA LEU A 598 1.49 7.10 -31.63
C LEU A 598 0.38 7.62 -32.56
N SER A 599 -0.71 6.87 -32.66
CA SER A 599 -1.98 7.35 -33.23
C SER A 599 -2.56 8.50 -32.39
N ALA A 600 -3.62 9.15 -32.86
CA ALA A 600 -4.20 10.33 -32.22
C ALA A 600 -4.57 10.11 -30.74
N ASN A 601 -5.01 8.90 -30.37
CA ASN A 601 -5.37 8.52 -28.99
C ASN A 601 -4.44 7.45 -28.41
N GLY A 602 -3.24 7.30 -28.97
CA GLY A 602 -2.29 6.25 -28.63
C GLY A 602 -1.79 6.32 -27.18
N LYS A 603 -1.53 5.15 -26.59
CA LYS A 603 -1.09 5.01 -25.19
C LYS A 603 0.23 4.27 -25.11
N VAL A 604 1.13 4.71 -24.25
CA VAL A 604 2.32 3.94 -23.85
C VAL A 604 2.07 3.36 -22.46
N ILE A 605 2.03 2.05 -22.35
CA ILE A 605 1.93 1.32 -21.09
C ILE A 605 3.33 0.95 -20.65
N ASP A 606 3.85 1.64 -19.63
CA ASP A 606 5.20 1.46 -19.11
C ASP A 606 5.19 0.47 -17.94
N ILE A 607 5.76 -0.73 -18.14
CA ILE A 607 5.82 -1.78 -17.11
C ILE A 607 7.00 -1.65 -16.15
N THR A 608 7.93 -0.73 -16.44
CA THR A 608 9.09 -0.43 -15.59
C THR A 608 9.22 1.05 -15.30
N PRO A 609 8.15 1.69 -14.78
CA PRO A 609 8.08 3.15 -14.75
C PRO A 609 9.17 3.77 -13.88
N SER A 610 9.88 4.74 -14.45
CA SER A 610 10.81 5.61 -13.76
C SER A 610 10.06 6.77 -13.05
N PRO A 611 10.69 7.49 -12.12
CA PRO A 611 10.11 8.71 -11.55
C PRO A 611 9.71 9.74 -12.62
N SER A 612 10.46 9.85 -13.70
CA SER A 612 10.13 10.73 -14.84
C SER A 612 8.90 10.25 -15.61
N ALA A 613 8.65 8.95 -15.70
CA ALA A 613 7.43 8.41 -16.31
C ALA A 613 6.18 8.83 -15.52
N PHE A 614 6.22 8.80 -14.19
CA PHE A 614 5.13 9.32 -13.35
C PHE A 614 4.91 10.83 -13.52
N LEU A 615 6.00 11.61 -13.66
CA LEU A 615 5.89 13.03 -13.95
C LEU A 615 5.26 13.28 -15.34
N THR A 616 5.72 12.55 -16.37
CA THR A 616 5.15 12.63 -17.73
C THR A 616 3.66 12.25 -17.72
N PHE A 617 3.30 11.16 -17.05
CA PHE A 617 1.90 10.77 -16.86
C PHE A 617 1.08 11.89 -16.22
N ALA A 618 1.58 12.50 -15.16
CA ALA A 618 0.91 13.60 -14.49
C ALA A 618 0.74 14.83 -15.41
N LEU A 619 1.78 15.20 -16.16
CA LEU A 619 1.74 16.32 -17.11
C LEU A 619 0.75 16.06 -18.26
N LYS A 620 0.78 14.85 -18.87
CA LYS A 620 -0.16 14.49 -19.94
C LYS A 620 -1.62 14.47 -19.45
N LYS A 621 -1.87 14.07 -18.21
CA LYS A 621 -3.19 14.16 -17.58
C LYS A 621 -3.62 15.61 -17.31
N LEU A 622 -2.70 16.46 -16.86
CA LEU A 622 -2.97 17.87 -16.59
C LEU A 622 -3.28 18.67 -17.89
N THR A 623 -2.59 18.34 -18.97
CA THR A 623 -2.77 19.00 -20.29
C THR A 623 -3.90 18.39 -21.11
N PHE A 624 -4.66 17.43 -20.59
CA PHE A 624 -5.71 16.70 -21.32
C PHE A 624 -5.22 16.11 -22.65
N SER A 625 -3.94 15.73 -22.71
CA SER A 625 -3.35 15.15 -23.90
C SER A 625 -4.09 13.88 -24.31
N LYS A 626 -4.43 13.76 -25.59
CA LYS A 626 -5.03 12.54 -26.14
C LYS A 626 -4.03 11.38 -26.15
N LYS A 627 -2.75 11.66 -26.41
CA LYS A 627 -1.66 10.68 -26.30
C LYS A 627 -1.22 10.56 -24.82
N GLN A 628 -1.15 9.35 -24.30
CA GLN A 628 -0.95 9.11 -22.87
C GLN A 628 0.23 8.18 -22.57
N LEU A 629 0.96 8.45 -21.49
CA LEU A 629 1.86 7.51 -20.85
C LEU A 629 1.16 6.95 -19.60
N VAL A 630 1.08 5.63 -19.48
CA VAL A 630 0.39 4.94 -18.38
C VAL A 630 1.39 4.07 -17.62
N PRO A 631 1.90 4.52 -16.46
CA PRO A 631 2.73 3.68 -15.59
C PRO A 631 1.91 2.49 -15.10
N LEU A 632 2.42 1.27 -15.30
CA LEU A 632 1.76 0.04 -14.87
C LEU A 632 2.36 -0.47 -13.57
N ILE A 633 1.48 -0.74 -12.60
CA ILE A 633 1.81 -1.48 -11.39
C ILE A 633 0.97 -2.77 -11.44
N LEU A 634 1.64 -3.91 -11.35
CA LEU A 634 0.96 -5.21 -11.39
C LEU A 634 0.04 -5.37 -10.17
N ILE A 635 -1.22 -5.67 -10.44
CA ILE A 635 -2.24 -6.05 -9.45
C ILE A 635 -2.63 -7.49 -9.74
N PRO A 636 -2.01 -8.47 -9.07
CA PRO A 636 -2.24 -9.88 -9.36
C PRO A 636 -3.65 -10.31 -8.94
N LYS A 637 -4.27 -11.15 -9.78
CA LYS A 637 -5.55 -11.80 -9.51
C LYS A 637 -5.47 -13.26 -9.95
N SER A 638 -5.98 -14.17 -9.11
CA SER A 638 -5.99 -15.61 -9.42
C SER A 638 -6.81 -15.93 -10.67
N GLU A 639 -7.92 -15.22 -10.91
CA GLU A 639 -8.74 -15.42 -12.11
C GLU A 639 -7.94 -15.22 -13.41
N HIS A 640 -7.08 -14.18 -13.45
CA HIS A 640 -6.21 -13.92 -14.61
C HIS A 640 -5.05 -14.91 -14.69
N LEU A 641 -4.48 -15.32 -13.55
CA LEU A 641 -3.45 -16.35 -13.54
C LEU A 641 -4.01 -17.68 -14.01
N ASN A 642 -5.20 -18.05 -13.57
CA ASN A 642 -5.89 -19.26 -14.03
C ASN A 642 -6.15 -19.23 -15.54
N TYR A 643 -6.64 -18.10 -16.06
CA TYR A 643 -6.81 -17.88 -17.50
C TYR A 643 -5.51 -18.13 -18.29
N LEU A 644 -4.38 -17.58 -17.81
CA LEU A 644 -3.08 -17.77 -18.45
C LEU A 644 -2.60 -19.22 -18.38
N VAL A 645 -2.80 -19.91 -17.26
CA VAL A 645 -2.50 -21.35 -17.11
C VAL A 645 -3.34 -22.18 -18.12
N GLN A 646 -4.62 -21.86 -18.31
CA GLN A 646 -5.46 -22.55 -19.31
C GLN A 646 -4.95 -22.28 -20.73
N LEU A 647 -4.51 -21.08 -21.06
CA LEU A 647 -3.92 -20.79 -22.36
C LEU A 647 -2.65 -21.63 -22.63
N VAL A 648 -1.82 -21.84 -21.60
CA VAL A 648 -0.64 -22.74 -21.72
C VAL A 648 -1.07 -24.19 -21.89
N LYS A 649 -2.05 -24.66 -21.12
CA LYS A 649 -2.65 -26.00 -21.28
C LYS A 649 -3.16 -26.24 -22.69
N GLU A 650 -3.82 -25.22 -23.28
CA GLU A 650 -4.37 -25.25 -24.63
C GLU A 650 -3.32 -25.00 -25.72
N ARG A 651 -2.06 -24.81 -25.37
CA ARG A 651 -0.94 -24.48 -26.27
C ARG A 651 -1.16 -23.19 -27.08
N LYS A 652 -2.03 -22.29 -26.59
CA LYS A 652 -2.26 -20.94 -27.13
C LYS A 652 -1.26 -19.90 -26.60
N LEU A 653 -0.59 -20.24 -25.50
CA LEU A 653 0.46 -19.43 -24.88
C LEU A 653 1.64 -20.34 -24.53
N LYS A 654 2.84 -19.95 -24.90
CA LYS A 654 4.07 -20.70 -24.60
C LYS A 654 4.94 -19.89 -23.65
N THR A 655 5.31 -20.50 -22.53
CA THR A 655 6.41 -19.99 -21.69
C THR A 655 7.75 -20.32 -22.35
N VAL A 656 8.46 -19.29 -22.79
CA VAL A 656 9.81 -19.48 -23.32
C VAL A 656 10.81 -19.48 -22.16
N ILE A 657 11.57 -20.54 -22.04
CA ILE A 657 12.57 -20.72 -20.99
C ILE A 657 13.93 -20.47 -21.61
N ASP A 658 14.63 -19.47 -21.11
CA ASP A 658 15.98 -19.12 -21.53
C ASP A 658 17.02 -20.08 -20.93
N SER A 659 16.87 -20.40 -19.64
CA SER A 659 17.78 -21.31 -18.95
C SER A 659 17.13 -21.89 -17.69
N LYS A 660 17.61 -23.05 -17.28
CA LYS A 660 17.29 -23.72 -16.02
C LYS A 660 18.55 -23.86 -15.20
N HIS A 661 18.45 -23.60 -13.92
CA HIS A 661 19.53 -23.70 -12.95
C HIS A 661 19.03 -24.48 -11.73
N PRO A 662 19.85 -25.35 -11.15
CA PRO A 662 19.49 -25.94 -9.85
C PRO A 662 19.63 -24.89 -8.73
N LEU A 663 18.89 -25.06 -7.63
CA LEU A 663 18.89 -24.14 -6.50
C LEU A 663 20.29 -23.90 -5.91
N ASN A 664 21.14 -24.94 -5.90
CA ASN A 664 22.51 -24.84 -5.44
C ASN A 664 23.45 -24.03 -6.38
N LYS A 665 22.94 -23.52 -7.49
CA LYS A 665 23.57 -22.56 -8.42
C LYS A 665 22.69 -21.35 -8.70
N ALA A 666 21.93 -20.92 -7.70
CA ALA A 666 21.03 -19.77 -7.81
C ALA A 666 21.78 -18.47 -8.16
N GLU A 667 23.06 -18.35 -7.80
CA GLU A 667 23.91 -17.21 -8.14
C GLU A 667 24.12 -17.05 -9.64
N ASP A 668 24.24 -18.15 -10.39
CA ASP A 668 24.40 -18.13 -11.84
C ASP A 668 23.11 -17.63 -12.50
N ALA A 669 21.96 -18.12 -12.05
CA ALA A 669 20.64 -17.64 -12.46
C ALA A 669 20.47 -16.14 -12.15
N TRP A 670 20.91 -15.73 -10.96
CA TRP A 670 20.83 -14.34 -10.50
C TRP A 670 21.70 -13.41 -11.31
N ALA A 671 22.97 -13.79 -11.56
CA ALA A 671 23.90 -13.05 -12.40
C ALA A 671 23.34 -12.87 -13.82
N LYS A 672 22.77 -13.92 -14.40
CA LYS A 672 22.12 -13.89 -15.71
C LYS A 672 20.90 -12.97 -15.73
N SER A 673 20.12 -12.92 -14.65
CA SER A 673 18.98 -11.99 -14.52
C SER A 673 19.45 -10.53 -14.44
N ILE A 674 20.59 -10.26 -13.78
CA ILE A 674 21.18 -8.92 -13.70
C ILE A 674 21.74 -8.49 -15.06
N ASP A 675 22.36 -9.39 -15.82
CA ASP A 675 22.91 -9.13 -17.16
C ASP A 675 21.82 -8.62 -18.14
N GLY A 676 20.56 -9.05 -17.96
CA GLY A 676 19.41 -8.49 -18.68
C GLY A 676 19.27 -8.93 -20.13
N HIS A 677 20.04 -9.92 -20.60
CA HIS A 677 20.04 -10.43 -21.99
C HIS A 677 19.29 -11.76 -22.16
N ALA A 678 18.52 -12.19 -21.17
CA ALA A 678 17.75 -13.43 -21.24
C ALA A 678 16.66 -13.37 -22.32
N THR A 679 16.49 -14.48 -23.05
CA THR A 679 15.43 -14.68 -24.03
C THR A 679 14.31 -15.50 -23.39
N GLY A 680 13.25 -14.84 -22.89
CA GLY A 680 12.21 -15.50 -22.07
C GLY A 680 12.51 -15.49 -20.57
N LYS A 681 12.28 -16.61 -19.89
CA LYS A 681 12.30 -16.75 -18.42
C LYS A 681 13.51 -17.56 -17.94
N ILE A 682 14.11 -17.12 -16.84
CA ILE A 682 15.15 -17.87 -16.11
C ILE A 682 14.46 -18.64 -14.99
N ILE A 683 14.67 -19.95 -14.96
CA ILE A 683 14.04 -20.87 -13.99
C ILE A 683 15.10 -21.41 -13.04
N VAL A 684 14.75 -21.52 -11.76
CA VAL A 684 15.52 -22.23 -10.74
C VAL A 684 14.68 -23.41 -10.25
N GLU A 685 15.29 -24.61 -10.23
CA GLU A 685 14.65 -25.86 -9.78
C GLU A 685 15.35 -26.30 -8.48
N PRO A 686 14.59 -26.52 -7.37
CA PRO A 686 15.14 -27.02 -6.10
C PRO A 686 15.80 -28.36 -6.18
#